data_088e08ee9046cadf39e31e0fb43e7e50
#
_entry.id   088e08ee9046cadf39e31e0fb43e7e50
#
_cell.length_a   1.000
_cell.length_b   1.000
_cell.length_c   1.000
_cell.angle_alpha   90.00
_cell.angle_beta   90.00
_cell.angle_gamma   90.00
#
_symmetry.space_group_name_H-M   'P 1'
#
loop_
_entity.id
_entity.type
_entity.pdbx_description
1 polymer ?
#
loop_
_entity_poly.entity_id
_entity_poly.type
_entity_poly.pdbx_seq_one_letter_code
_entity_poly.pdbx_strand_id
1 'polypeptide(L)'
;DSIDNEPWRYAVQIDYYRRLAAGELGFQLVYEGKVEPGLFGLRLNDRPADESFTVYDHPHVRIYKKVDSLSAAEIHERLLWGASQPWYPMRNAPNKTLMLGVPASETPTSNDANWNSVAISNTPFAIVVWLLAIELLGLAVAPIAATAFRASPDRGAFSARMIGLLMVGWLVWIGASLNWWPARTLVVSIITITVAACAWGWYVLRKRSGRPIELPSVRVWLAALGIWGTGFAFFLMLRAIYPDFWQTWFGGEKPFELAYLRAIARSTEFPPYDPWYSGGIINYYYYGWHLVATVTRLTGLGVSLGFQLAVATIPALLILQIVGLTTTITSSWRQRRPRPTVIIAAVTSVVAVSIIGNLDALAQIISMRGLPRTGFDFWRSTRVIDFTINEFPYFTAIWADLHPHMIDLPVIMLVLTLVSGLVLAPPRDRQTVIVVFSLLALALGTAAVTNSWDAPLCAGTILAGGIWAGARVGGRPGITIIVGAIAAIFAAWIMFLPFFSGFYSVVGDISRTATGSPLGEFLVVWGIFFLVVLVVVIADAVILGRRRTGWRDALVAGIACLAGGTAAFAFAVVRGGTVPLSAFVALWLAAGIISAGSAGAAPLRLGRVITIVSVVAAIGIGAIASHRPAAVIALSFALVAAWYAIQTRPARALPWILVGLGCLAIAGVEFVFISDDLSGGDWQRMNTVFKFYNQAWLLLGAGSALLLAHLWSRSRTLPAGDIDHRSAANKDITLVPHPRTAMRSAVVRRSACVVGAVAIVTGLLYPTFGTTARLAQDMPSSPQFLTLDGYAWMNGGTIQNATGDTIEFDGDLKAIEWLNANARGNPVILEASIGPYRGNGSRISSATGLPTVLGWDRHQRQQRYPAGIDRRMSDVHTVYNDTSLPSKLEMLRRYDVRYVIVGDVERYWNSADNPAPYASAAGLDAFNALVGNGLTVAFESGHTRVYEVTPFARLAPAPGAVHIR
;
A
#
# COMPACT_ATOMS: atom_id res chain seq x y z
N ASP A 1 -29.64 16.04 0.26
CA ASP A 1 -28.54 16.36 -0.67
C ASP A 1 -27.26 15.55 -0.39
N SER A 2 -26.89 15.26 0.86
CA SER A 2 -25.76 14.36 1.14
C SER A 2 -26.07 12.90 0.82
N ILE A 3 -27.30 12.47 1.06
CA ILE A 3 -27.74 11.09 0.77
C ILE A 3 -27.85 10.80 -0.73
N ASP A 4 -28.12 11.82 -1.56
CA ASP A 4 -28.17 11.64 -3.03
C ASP A 4 -26.82 11.32 -3.65
N ASN A 5 -25.73 11.61 -2.95
CA ASN A 5 -24.37 11.28 -3.38
C ASN A 5 -23.97 9.81 -3.11
N GLU A 6 -24.71 9.14 -2.20
CA GLU A 6 -24.47 7.74 -1.85
C GLU A 6 -25.75 6.88 -2.02
N PRO A 7 -26.32 6.80 -3.25
CA PRO A 7 -27.61 6.13 -3.47
C PRO A 7 -27.60 4.64 -3.13
N TRP A 8 -26.43 4.00 -3.18
CA TRP A 8 -26.27 2.60 -2.76
C TRP A 8 -26.42 2.42 -1.23
N ARG A 9 -26.09 3.43 -0.43
CA ARG A 9 -26.16 3.38 1.04
C ARG A 9 -27.53 3.80 1.55
N TYR A 10 -28.17 4.76 0.86
CA TYR A 10 -29.40 5.40 1.26
C TYR A 10 -30.57 5.14 0.30
N ALA A 11 -30.54 4.00 -0.42
CA ALA A 11 -31.54 3.70 -1.45
C ALA A 11 -32.99 3.84 -0.96
N VAL A 12 -33.28 3.32 0.24
CA VAL A 12 -34.62 3.39 0.86
C VAL A 12 -34.98 4.82 1.25
N GLN A 13 -34.04 5.57 1.83
CA GLN A 13 -34.24 6.97 2.23
C GLN A 13 -34.49 7.86 1.01
N ILE A 14 -33.71 7.68 -0.06
CA ILE A 14 -33.86 8.45 -1.31
C ILE A 14 -35.22 8.14 -1.94
N ASP A 15 -35.62 6.87 -1.99
CA ASP A 15 -36.93 6.48 -2.52
C ASP A 15 -38.06 7.02 -1.65
N TYR A 16 -37.90 7.01 -0.32
CA TYR A 16 -38.86 7.62 0.62
C TYR A 16 -39.05 9.12 0.34
N TYR A 17 -37.98 9.92 0.28
CA TYR A 17 -38.09 11.34 0.06
C TYR A 17 -38.62 11.67 -1.34
N ARG A 18 -38.27 10.90 -2.36
CA ARG A 18 -38.78 11.05 -3.71
C ARG A 18 -40.30 10.81 -3.78
N ARG A 19 -40.75 9.68 -3.20
CA ARG A 19 -42.19 9.35 -3.16
C ARG A 19 -42.99 10.29 -2.27
N LEU A 20 -42.38 10.74 -1.17
CA LEU A 20 -42.99 11.78 -0.34
C LEU A 20 -43.21 13.08 -1.13
N ALA A 21 -42.22 13.54 -1.89
CA ALA A 21 -42.31 14.69 -2.75
C ALA A 21 -43.32 14.52 -3.91
N ALA A 22 -43.45 13.31 -4.45
CA ALA A 22 -44.40 12.94 -5.48
C ALA A 22 -45.85 12.74 -4.97
N GLY A 23 -46.07 12.76 -3.63
CA GLY A 23 -47.37 12.53 -3.01
C GLY A 23 -47.77 11.02 -2.95
N GLU A 24 -46.90 10.09 -3.37
CA GLU A 24 -47.18 8.66 -3.46
C GLU A 24 -47.31 7.96 -2.10
N LEU A 25 -46.88 8.64 -1.02
CA LEU A 25 -46.95 8.10 0.37
C LEU A 25 -48.19 8.64 1.13
N GLY A 26 -49.15 9.23 0.44
CA GLY A 26 -50.37 9.79 1.08
C GLY A 26 -50.15 11.14 1.74
N PHE A 27 -49.08 11.85 1.41
CA PHE A 27 -48.77 13.20 1.90
C PHE A 27 -48.77 14.21 0.76
N GLN A 28 -49.27 15.43 1.02
CA GLN A 28 -49.23 16.56 0.11
C GLN A 28 -48.44 17.70 0.70
N LEU A 29 -47.54 18.29 -0.10
CA LEU A 29 -46.80 19.49 0.29
C LEU A 29 -47.76 20.66 0.47
N VAL A 30 -47.82 21.23 1.68
CA VAL A 30 -48.71 22.37 1.99
C VAL A 30 -47.96 23.66 2.28
N TYR A 31 -46.68 23.58 2.60
CA TYR A 31 -45.81 24.71 2.83
C TYR A 31 -44.36 24.39 2.42
N GLU A 32 -43.73 25.37 1.77
CA GLU A 32 -42.31 25.37 1.48
C GLU A 32 -41.74 26.75 1.83
N GLY A 33 -40.82 26.77 2.78
CA GLY A 33 -40.10 27.96 3.19
C GLY A 33 -38.60 27.77 2.93
N LYS A 34 -37.96 28.75 2.29
CA LYS A 34 -36.57 28.72 1.92
C LYS A 34 -35.89 30.03 2.28
N VAL A 35 -34.79 29.94 3.01
CA VAL A 35 -33.90 31.05 3.28
C VAL A 35 -32.67 30.90 2.36
N GLU A 36 -32.38 31.93 1.58
CA GLU A 36 -31.21 31.96 0.67
C GLU A 36 -30.34 33.18 1.02
N PRO A 37 -29.00 33.01 1.09
CA PRO A 37 -28.12 34.15 1.32
C PRO A 37 -28.22 35.12 0.16
N GLY A 38 -28.30 36.40 0.49
CA GLY A 38 -28.44 37.47 -0.49
C GLY A 38 -27.46 38.61 -0.27
N LEU A 39 -26.87 39.10 -1.35
CA LEU A 39 -25.97 40.24 -1.34
C LEU A 39 -26.38 41.21 -2.46
N PHE A 40 -26.63 42.46 -2.11
CA PHE A 40 -27.04 43.53 -3.06
C PHE A 40 -28.23 43.18 -3.96
N GLY A 41 -29.21 42.39 -3.44
CA GLY A 41 -30.40 41.97 -4.19
C GLY A 41 -30.22 40.71 -5.06
N LEU A 42 -29.02 40.14 -5.11
CA LEU A 42 -28.75 38.85 -5.73
C LEU A 42 -28.94 37.76 -4.68
N ARG A 43 -29.71 36.73 -5.00
CA ARG A 43 -29.86 35.51 -4.19
C ARG A 43 -28.86 34.47 -4.69
N LEU A 44 -28.13 33.87 -3.78
CA LEU A 44 -27.15 32.84 -4.06
C LEU A 44 -27.78 31.48 -3.76
N ASN A 45 -27.69 30.54 -4.72
CA ASN A 45 -28.11 29.17 -4.49
C ASN A 45 -26.97 28.45 -3.72
N ASP A 46 -27.19 28.23 -2.43
CA ASP A 46 -26.22 27.56 -1.52
C ASP A 46 -26.47 26.06 -1.34
N ARG A 47 -27.38 25.47 -2.09
CA ARG A 47 -27.67 24.01 -2.05
C ARG A 47 -26.43 23.11 -2.17
N PRO A 48 -25.37 23.47 -2.93
CA PRO A 48 -24.17 22.69 -2.97
C PRO A 48 -23.24 22.88 -1.76
N ALA A 49 -23.58 23.76 -0.83
CA ALA A 49 -22.78 23.97 0.37
C ALA A 49 -22.95 22.83 1.39
N ASP A 50 -22.06 22.80 2.38
CA ASP A 50 -22.08 21.81 3.45
C ASP A 50 -23.40 21.81 4.22
N GLU A 51 -23.85 20.66 4.67
CA GLU A 51 -25.14 20.45 5.35
C GLU A 51 -25.27 21.29 6.62
N SER A 52 -24.19 21.49 7.37
CA SER A 52 -24.19 22.34 8.57
C SER A 52 -24.54 23.76 8.24
N PHE A 53 -24.10 24.29 7.10
CA PHE A 53 -24.43 25.64 6.64
C PHE A 53 -25.89 25.77 6.16
N THR A 54 -26.37 24.80 5.37
CA THR A 54 -27.72 24.82 4.81
C THR A 54 -28.80 24.46 5.82
N VAL A 55 -28.51 23.67 6.85
CA VAL A 55 -29.49 23.27 7.88
C VAL A 55 -29.65 24.32 8.97
N TYR A 56 -28.54 24.94 9.42
CA TYR A 56 -28.57 25.86 10.55
C TYR A 56 -28.70 27.33 10.12
N ASP A 57 -28.02 27.77 9.09
CA ASP A 57 -27.98 29.17 8.69
C ASP A 57 -29.03 29.52 7.61
N HIS A 58 -29.31 28.61 6.66
CA HIS A 58 -30.24 28.81 5.56
C HIS A 58 -31.19 27.62 5.38
N PRO A 59 -32.04 27.31 6.37
CA PRO A 59 -32.87 26.11 6.33
C PRO A 59 -33.90 26.14 5.19
N HIS A 60 -34.09 25.01 4.54
CA HIS A 60 -35.16 24.75 3.59
C HIS A 60 -36.19 23.84 4.25
N VAL A 61 -37.31 24.42 4.71
CA VAL A 61 -38.35 23.72 5.45
C VAL A 61 -39.53 23.38 4.53
N ARG A 62 -39.91 22.12 4.49
CA ARG A 62 -41.09 21.59 3.80
C ARG A 62 -42.05 20.97 4.82
N ILE A 63 -43.32 21.36 4.78
CA ILE A 63 -44.38 20.81 5.61
C ILE A 63 -45.33 20.02 4.72
N TYR A 64 -45.47 18.72 5.04
CA TYR A 64 -46.41 17.87 4.35
C TYR A 64 -47.62 17.56 5.22
N LYS A 65 -48.80 17.63 4.65
CA LYS A 65 -50.06 17.23 5.28
C LYS A 65 -50.42 15.84 4.85
N LYS A 66 -50.75 14.96 5.79
CA LYS A 66 -51.32 13.67 5.50
C LYS A 66 -52.70 13.82 4.90
N VAL A 67 -52.89 13.36 3.66
CA VAL A 67 -54.15 13.47 2.93
C VAL A 67 -54.79 12.12 2.66
N ASP A 68 -54.03 11.05 2.77
CA ASP A 68 -54.49 9.68 2.61
C ASP A 68 -53.90 8.78 3.71
N SER A 69 -54.65 7.73 4.11
CA SER A 69 -54.23 6.80 5.16
C SER A 69 -53.77 5.46 4.59
N LEU A 70 -52.58 5.45 3.97
CA LEU A 70 -51.94 4.22 3.60
C LEU A 70 -51.60 3.40 4.85
N SER A 71 -51.84 2.10 4.78
CA SER A 71 -51.42 1.16 5.83
C SER A 71 -49.88 1.03 5.88
N ALA A 72 -49.36 0.61 7.01
CA ALA A 72 -47.94 0.34 7.15
C ALA A 72 -47.44 -0.72 6.14
N ALA A 73 -48.31 -1.71 5.80
CA ALA A 73 -47.96 -2.73 4.80
C ALA A 73 -47.84 -2.14 3.39
N GLU A 74 -48.75 -1.24 3.00
CA GLU A 74 -48.71 -0.58 1.68
C GLU A 74 -47.48 0.35 1.56
N ILE A 75 -47.15 1.08 2.64
CA ILE A 75 -45.93 1.92 2.67
C ILE A 75 -44.69 1.04 2.56
N HIS A 76 -44.66 -0.06 3.30
CA HIS A 76 -43.55 -1.01 3.29
C HIS A 76 -43.37 -1.64 1.90
N GLU A 77 -44.46 -2.10 1.28
CA GLU A 77 -44.43 -2.66 -0.08
C GLU A 77 -43.92 -1.64 -1.11
N ARG A 78 -44.39 -0.37 -1.05
CA ARG A 78 -43.92 0.70 -1.95
C ARG A 78 -42.43 0.97 -1.79
N LEU A 79 -41.94 1.05 -0.55
CA LEU A 79 -40.50 1.32 -0.28
C LEU A 79 -39.62 0.11 -0.57
N LEU A 80 -40.09 -1.13 -0.33
CA LEU A 80 -39.34 -2.35 -0.68
C LEU A 80 -39.28 -2.57 -2.18
N TRP A 81 -40.29 -2.14 -2.95
CA TRP A 81 -40.23 -2.22 -4.40
C TRP A 81 -39.10 -1.31 -4.95
N GLY A 82 -38.88 -0.14 -4.37
CA GLY A 82 -37.74 0.70 -4.67
C GLY A 82 -36.42 0.06 -4.30
N ALA A 83 -36.34 -0.66 -3.16
CA ALA A 83 -35.16 -1.37 -2.72
C ALA A 83 -34.84 -2.64 -3.55
N SER A 84 -35.87 -3.25 -4.20
CA SER A 84 -35.70 -4.40 -5.09
C SER A 84 -35.23 -4.03 -6.50
N GLN A 85 -35.38 -2.77 -6.91
CA GLN A 85 -34.83 -2.29 -8.17
C GLN A 85 -33.34 -1.98 -8.02
N PRO A 86 -32.50 -2.27 -9.00
CA PRO A 86 -31.09 -1.86 -8.98
C PRO A 86 -31.05 -0.31 -9.11
N TRP A 87 -31.12 0.35 -7.98
CA TRP A 87 -31.07 1.80 -7.83
C TRP A 87 -29.65 2.34 -7.92
N TYR A 88 -29.01 2.08 -9.04
CA TYR A 88 -27.77 2.76 -9.34
C TYR A 88 -28.07 3.81 -10.38
N PRO A 89 -27.86 5.11 -10.12
CA PRO A 89 -27.75 6.06 -11.21
C PRO A 89 -26.62 5.53 -12.08
N MET A 90 -26.98 4.98 -13.23
CA MET A 90 -26.11 4.32 -14.20
C MET A 90 -25.05 5.27 -14.79
N ARG A 91 -24.65 6.33 -14.11
CA ARG A 91 -23.61 7.24 -14.60
C ARG A 91 -22.27 6.54 -14.76
N ASN A 92 -22.01 5.48 -13.97
CA ASN A 92 -20.78 4.71 -14.05
C ASN A 92 -20.97 3.21 -13.73
N ALA A 93 -22.17 2.62 -13.90
CA ALA A 93 -22.29 1.18 -13.82
C ALA A 93 -21.41 0.58 -14.93
N PRO A 94 -20.40 -0.22 -14.59
CA PRO A 94 -19.64 -0.88 -15.63
C PRO A 94 -20.60 -1.79 -16.42
N ASN A 95 -20.44 -1.87 -17.76
CA ASN A 95 -21.07 -2.89 -18.59
C ASN A 95 -20.57 -4.32 -18.23
N LYS A 96 -20.13 -4.54 -16.98
CA LYS A 96 -19.45 -5.73 -16.50
C LYS A 96 -20.13 -6.25 -15.26
N THR A 97 -20.57 -7.46 -15.34
CA THR A 97 -21.25 -8.16 -14.25
C THR A 97 -20.31 -8.51 -13.08
N LEU A 98 -18.98 -8.40 -13.22
CA LEU A 98 -17.96 -8.93 -12.31
C LEU A 98 -18.13 -10.44 -12.03
N MET A 99 -18.85 -11.12 -12.89
CA MET A 99 -19.11 -12.54 -12.82
C MET A 99 -18.29 -13.29 -13.87
N LEU A 100 -18.00 -14.56 -13.60
CA LEU A 100 -17.44 -15.49 -14.56
C LEU A 100 -18.41 -15.71 -15.73
N GLY A 101 -17.88 -15.98 -16.91
CA GLY A 101 -18.70 -16.34 -18.08
C GLY A 101 -19.21 -17.78 -18.07
N VAL A 102 -18.74 -18.60 -17.11
CA VAL A 102 -19.09 -20.01 -16.89
C VAL A 102 -19.34 -20.26 -15.41
N PRO A 103 -20.04 -21.34 -15.03
CA PRO A 103 -20.14 -21.75 -13.63
C PRO A 103 -18.76 -21.89 -12.97
N ALA A 104 -18.67 -21.61 -11.66
CA ALA A 104 -17.42 -21.70 -10.93
C ALA A 104 -16.79 -23.10 -11.02
N SER A 105 -17.63 -24.14 -11.01
CA SER A 105 -17.22 -25.54 -11.15
C SER A 105 -16.56 -25.89 -12.49
N GLU A 106 -16.88 -25.13 -13.55
CA GLU A 106 -16.37 -25.32 -14.92
C GLU A 106 -15.14 -24.43 -15.21
N THR A 107 -14.79 -23.53 -14.31
CA THR A 107 -13.64 -22.62 -14.48
C THR A 107 -12.33 -23.42 -14.62
N PRO A 108 -11.51 -23.16 -15.65
CA PRO A 108 -10.25 -23.87 -15.84
C PRO A 108 -9.28 -23.62 -14.69
N THR A 109 -8.89 -24.67 -13.99
CA THR A 109 -7.94 -24.61 -12.87
C THR A 109 -6.80 -25.60 -13.03
N SER A 110 -5.71 -25.36 -12.31
CA SER A 110 -4.55 -26.23 -12.22
C SER A 110 -4.05 -26.36 -10.78
N ASN A 111 -3.56 -27.53 -10.39
CA ASN A 111 -2.91 -27.76 -9.12
C ASN A 111 -1.38 -27.94 -9.28
N ASP A 112 -0.82 -27.47 -10.40
CA ASP A 112 0.57 -27.67 -10.77
C ASP A 112 1.57 -26.83 -9.98
N ALA A 113 1.09 -25.99 -9.04
CA ALA A 113 1.95 -25.27 -8.08
C ALA A 113 2.53 -26.16 -6.96
N ASN A 114 2.12 -27.43 -6.87
CA ASN A 114 2.52 -28.41 -5.84
C ASN A 114 3.36 -29.56 -6.42
N TRP A 115 4.07 -29.37 -7.54
CA TRP A 115 4.75 -30.46 -8.25
C TRP A 115 6.01 -30.98 -7.54
N ASN A 116 6.63 -30.20 -6.65
CA ASN A 116 7.90 -30.54 -5.98
C ASN A 116 7.67 -31.16 -4.59
N SER A 117 7.16 -32.39 -4.56
CA SER A 117 6.88 -33.11 -3.30
C SER A 117 8.11 -33.26 -2.40
N VAL A 118 9.31 -33.44 -2.96
CA VAL A 118 10.57 -33.55 -2.21
C VAL A 118 10.86 -32.25 -1.45
N ALA A 119 10.68 -31.11 -2.09
CA ALA A 119 10.92 -29.82 -1.43
C ALA A 119 9.80 -29.52 -0.42
N ILE A 120 8.55 -29.84 -0.72
CA ILE A 120 7.41 -29.63 0.21
C ILE A 120 7.64 -30.41 1.52
N SER A 121 8.15 -31.63 1.45
CA SER A 121 8.41 -32.47 2.63
C SER A 121 9.69 -32.08 3.40
N ASN A 122 10.53 -31.19 2.84
CA ASN A 122 11.82 -30.80 3.41
C ASN A 122 11.97 -29.26 3.41
N THR A 123 11.54 -28.60 4.48
CA THR A 123 11.57 -27.12 4.59
C THR A 123 12.95 -26.49 4.29
N PRO A 124 14.09 -26.98 4.81
CA PRO A 124 15.40 -26.44 4.43
C PRO A 124 15.68 -26.51 2.92
N PHE A 125 15.29 -27.60 2.27
CA PHE A 125 15.46 -27.75 0.82
C PHE A 125 14.51 -26.83 0.06
N ALA A 126 13.28 -26.65 0.51
CA ALA A 126 12.33 -25.70 -0.05
C ALA A 126 12.87 -24.25 -0.03
N ILE A 127 13.48 -23.84 1.08
CA ILE A 127 14.12 -22.51 1.21
C ILE A 127 15.21 -22.35 0.14
N VAL A 128 16.06 -23.34 -0.06
CA VAL A 128 17.11 -23.30 -1.08
C VAL A 128 16.52 -23.21 -2.49
N VAL A 129 15.50 -24.02 -2.80
CA VAL A 129 14.81 -23.99 -4.10
C VAL A 129 14.20 -22.62 -4.39
N TRP A 130 13.56 -22.01 -3.39
CA TRP A 130 13.00 -20.66 -3.49
C TRP A 130 14.06 -19.60 -3.75
N LEU A 131 15.14 -19.61 -2.97
CA LEU A 131 16.25 -18.67 -3.14
C LEU A 131 16.87 -18.80 -4.53
N LEU A 132 17.10 -20.02 -5.00
CA LEU A 132 17.63 -20.30 -6.34
C LEU A 132 16.70 -19.78 -7.44
N ALA A 133 15.38 -19.91 -7.29
CA ALA A 133 14.42 -19.41 -8.27
C ALA A 133 14.50 -17.87 -8.40
N ILE A 134 14.57 -17.14 -7.28
CA ILE A 134 14.74 -15.67 -7.28
C ILE A 134 16.09 -15.28 -7.90
N GLU A 135 17.17 -15.99 -7.59
CA GLU A 135 18.49 -15.76 -8.22
C GLU A 135 18.47 -16.01 -9.72
N LEU A 136 17.85 -17.11 -10.18
CA LEU A 136 17.73 -17.44 -11.60
C LEU A 136 16.93 -16.38 -12.37
N LEU A 137 15.84 -15.85 -11.79
CA LEU A 137 15.09 -14.74 -12.38
C LEU A 137 15.98 -13.49 -12.53
N GLY A 138 16.79 -13.17 -11.52
CA GLY A 138 17.74 -12.05 -11.61
C GLY A 138 18.84 -12.27 -12.66
N LEU A 139 19.42 -13.46 -12.70
CA LEU A 139 20.46 -13.83 -13.68
C LEU A 139 19.90 -13.83 -15.10
N ALA A 140 18.68 -14.28 -15.31
CA ALA A 140 18.02 -14.29 -16.62
C ALA A 140 18.04 -12.90 -17.30
N VAL A 141 17.87 -11.84 -16.52
CA VAL A 141 17.77 -10.45 -17.03
C VAL A 141 19.02 -9.61 -16.75
N ALA A 142 20.11 -10.19 -16.25
CA ALA A 142 21.32 -9.45 -15.88
C ALA A 142 21.83 -8.51 -17.00
N PRO A 143 21.83 -8.87 -18.30
CA PRO A 143 22.25 -7.97 -19.37
C PRO A 143 21.30 -6.74 -19.53
N ILE A 144 20.01 -6.93 -19.34
CA ILE A 144 19.00 -5.87 -19.41
C ILE A 144 19.19 -4.91 -18.22
N ALA A 145 19.31 -5.45 -17.01
CA ALA A 145 19.59 -4.67 -15.81
C ALA A 145 20.91 -3.87 -15.94
N ALA A 146 21.98 -4.51 -16.42
CA ALA A 146 23.27 -3.85 -16.62
C ALA A 146 23.19 -2.70 -17.64
N THR A 147 22.34 -2.80 -18.64
CA THR A 147 22.12 -1.72 -19.62
C THR A 147 21.35 -0.56 -19.00
N ALA A 148 20.29 -0.83 -18.23
CA ALA A 148 19.51 0.20 -17.56
C ALA A 148 20.33 0.96 -16.51
N PHE A 149 21.16 0.24 -15.75
CA PHE A 149 21.98 0.78 -14.66
C PHE A 149 23.46 0.96 -15.01
N ARG A 150 23.76 1.23 -16.29
CA ARG A 150 25.14 1.39 -16.79
C ARG A 150 25.96 2.45 -16.03
N ALA A 151 25.31 3.44 -15.43
CA ALA A 151 25.96 4.50 -14.68
C ALA A 151 26.11 4.17 -13.19
N SER A 152 25.44 3.14 -12.68
CA SER A 152 25.55 2.69 -11.30
C SER A 152 26.74 1.73 -11.14
N PRO A 153 27.50 1.80 -10.02
CA PRO A 153 28.62 0.91 -9.76
C PRO A 153 28.26 -0.57 -9.67
N ASP A 154 27.00 -0.86 -9.26
CA ASP A 154 26.48 -2.22 -9.15
C ASP A 154 26.03 -2.80 -10.50
N ARG A 155 25.95 -1.99 -11.55
CA ARG A 155 25.49 -2.43 -12.88
C ARG A 155 24.13 -3.15 -12.82
N GLY A 156 23.25 -2.73 -11.93
CA GLY A 156 21.90 -3.26 -11.74
C GLY A 156 21.83 -4.59 -11.00
N ALA A 157 22.92 -5.06 -10.38
CA ALA A 157 22.90 -6.30 -9.59
C ALA A 157 21.89 -6.26 -8.43
N PHE A 158 21.67 -5.09 -7.84
CA PHE A 158 20.71 -4.91 -6.75
C PHE A 158 19.25 -4.91 -7.25
N SER A 159 18.99 -4.60 -8.50
CA SER A 159 17.63 -4.51 -9.08
C SER A 159 17.28 -5.71 -9.99
N ALA A 160 18.25 -6.53 -10.40
CA ALA A 160 18.03 -7.59 -11.38
C ALA A 160 16.96 -8.60 -10.96
N ARG A 161 16.91 -9.01 -9.68
CA ARG A 161 15.93 -9.98 -9.15
C ARG A 161 14.51 -9.45 -9.31
N MET A 162 14.29 -8.19 -8.95
CA MET A 162 13.01 -7.53 -9.12
C MET A 162 12.63 -7.40 -10.60
N ILE A 163 13.55 -6.96 -11.46
CA ILE A 163 13.31 -6.83 -12.90
C ILE A 163 12.94 -8.20 -13.51
N GLY A 164 13.64 -9.27 -13.13
CA GLY A 164 13.36 -10.64 -13.61
C GLY A 164 11.96 -11.10 -13.21
N LEU A 165 11.60 -10.88 -11.95
CA LEU A 165 10.27 -11.21 -11.43
C LEU A 165 9.17 -10.45 -12.18
N LEU A 166 9.34 -9.12 -12.38
CA LEU A 166 8.37 -8.30 -13.11
C LEU A 166 8.25 -8.71 -14.58
N MET A 167 9.35 -8.98 -15.27
CA MET A 167 9.32 -9.35 -16.70
C MET A 167 8.67 -10.71 -16.92
N VAL A 168 9.07 -11.73 -16.16
CA VAL A 168 8.49 -13.07 -16.28
C VAL A 168 7.03 -13.07 -15.84
N GLY A 169 6.72 -12.44 -14.70
CA GLY A 169 5.35 -12.30 -14.21
C GLY A 169 4.43 -11.61 -15.22
N TRP A 170 4.88 -10.51 -15.82
CA TRP A 170 4.07 -9.81 -16.83
C TRP A 170 3.81 -10.65 -18.08
N LEU A 171 4.82 -11.35 -18.60
CA LEU A 171 4.67 -12.20 -19.77
C LEU A 171 3.70 -13.37 -19.51
N VAL A 172 3.78 -14.00 -18.34
CA VAL A 172 2.83 -15.05 -17.94
C VAL A 172 1.41 -14.50 -17.87
N TRP A 173 1.26 -13.34 -17.18
CA TRP A 173 -0.03 -12.72 -16.95
C TRP A 173 -0.71 -12.22 -18.23
N ILE A 174 0.04 -11.51 -19.09
CA ILE A 174 -0.55 -10.95 -20.31
C ILE A 174 -1.04 -12.04 -21.26
N GLY A 175 -0.29 -13.14 -21.38
CA GLY A 175 -0.69 -14.25 -22.24
C GLY A 175 -1.90 -15.00 -21.69
N ALA A 176 -2.00 -15.16 -20.39
CA ALA A 176 -3.17 -15.76 -19.75
C ALA A 176 -4.39 -14.83 -19.76
N SER A 177 -4.19 -13.50 -19.72
CA SER A 177 -5.26 -12.50 -19.85
C SER A 177 -5.83 -12.39 -21.27
N LEU A 178 -5.00 -12.68 -22.28
CA LEU A 178 -5.37 -12.65 -23.69
C LEU A 178 -5.70 -14.05 -24.25
N ASN A 179 -5.72 -15.08 -23.39
CA ASN A 179 -5.96 -16.48 -23.74
C ASN A 179 -4.97 -17.03 -24.79
N TRP A 180 -3.74 -16.51 -24.85
CA TRP A 180 -2.68 -17.03 -25.72
C TRP A 180 -2.02 -18.29 -25.17
N TRP A 181 -1.85 -18.35 -23.85
CA TRP A 181 -1.36 -19.49 -23.10
C TRP A 181 -1.85 -19.48 -21.65
N PRO A 182 -2.07 -20.66 -21.04
CA PRO A 182 -2.51 -20.73 -19.66
C PRO A 182 -1.38 -20.44 -18.67
N ALA A 183 -1.72 -19.85 -17.51
CA ALA A 183 -0.79 -19.62 -16.41
C ALA A 183 -0.47 -20.94 -15.68
N ARG A 184 0.41 -21.76 -16.23
CA ARG A 184 0.84 -23.07 -15.69
C ARG A 184 2.34 -23.13 -15.49
N THR A 185 2.82 -24.04 -14.65
CA THR A 185 4.24 -24.26 -14.34
C THR A 185 5.11 -24.40 -15.58
N LEU A 186 4.69 -25.22 -16.56
CA LEU A 186 5.43 -25.41 -17.80
C LEU A 186 5.59 -24.09 -18.57
N VAL A 187 4.54 -23.27 -18.66
CA VAL A 187 4.56 -21.97 -19.36
C VAL A 187 5.46 -20.98 -18.62
N VAL A 188 5.39 -20.93 -17.29
CA VAL A 188 6.29 -20.07 -16.48
C VAL A 188 7.75 -20.45 -16.72
N SER A 189 8.06 -21.74 -16.77
CA SER A 189 9.41 -22.24 -17.03
C SER A 189 9.89 -21.90 -18.44
N ILE A 190 9.06 -22.13 -19.47
CA ILE A 190 9.38 -21.77 -20.86
C ILE A 190 9.61 -20.27 -21.01
N ILE A 191 8.74 -19.42 -20.43
CA ILE A 191 8.91 -17.97 -20.48
C ILE A 191 10.20 -17.55 -19.78
N THR A 192 10.52 -18.11 -18.62
CA THR A 192 11.76 -17.82 -17.89
C THR A 192 12.99 -18.14 -18.74
N ILE A 193 13.02 -19.32 -19.37
CA ILE A 193 14.11 -19.74 -20.26
C ILE A 193 14.19 -18.83 -21.49
N THR A 194 13.04 -18.48 -22.08
CA THR A 194 12.98 -17.60 -23.25
C THR A 194 13.49 -16.20 -22.93
N VAL A 195 13.10 -15.62 -21.80
CA VAL A 195 13.60 -14.32 -21.33
C VAL A 195 15.13 -14.37 -21.15
N ALA A 196 15.63 -15.41 -20.52
CA ALA A 196 17.07 -15.63 -20.34
C ALA A 196 17.78 -15.76 -21.71
N ALA A 197 17.28 -16.58 -22.62
CA ALA A 197 17.86 -16.80 -23.93
C ALA A 197 17.89 -15.50 -24.76
N CYS A 198 16.81 -14.70 -24.74
CA CYS A 198 16.74 -13.41 -25.42
C CYS A 198 17.72 -12.39 -24.83
N ALA A 199 17.76 -12.25 -23.49
CA ALA A 199 18.65 -11.30 -22.83
C ALA A 199 20.13 -11.63 -23.03
N TRP A 200 20.50 -12.89 -22.87
CA TRP A 200 21.89 -13.33 -23.05
C TRP A 200 22.27 -13.44 -24.53
N GLY A 201 21.35 -13.82 -25.43
CA GLY A 201 21.55 -13.77 -26.87
C GLY A 201 21.83 -12.33 -27.34
N TRP A 202 21.05 -11.37 -26.84
CA TRP A 202 21.31 -9.94 -27.09
C TRP A 202 22.69 -9.49 -26.55
N TYR A 203 23.10 -9.96 -25.38
CA TYR A 203 24.43 -9.71 -24.82
C TYR A 203 25.54 -10.21 -25.76
N VAL A 204 25.43 -11.45 -26.27
CA VAL A 204 26.39 -12.06 -27.17
C VAL A 204 26.47 -11.29 -28.50
N LEU A 205 25.34 -10.90 -29.07
CA LEU A 205 25.26 -10.09 -30.29
C LEU A 205 25.94 -8.73 -30.11
N ARG A 206 25.70 -8.07 -28.97
CA ARG A 206 26.34 -6.80 -28.60
C ARG A 206 27.85 -6.95 -28.46
N LYS A 207 28.31 -8.01 -27.83
CA LYS A 207 29.74 -8.32 -27.68
C LYS A 207 30.40 -8.54 -29.05
N ARG A 208 29.76 -9.31 -29.93
CA ARG A 208 30.26 -9.55 -31.31
C ARG A 208 30.27 -8.29 -32.15
N SER A 209 29.35 -7.36 -31.94
CA SER A 209 29.34 -6.07 -32.72
C SER A 209 30.25 -5.00 -32.13
N GLY A 210 31.17 -5.33 -31.25
CA GLY A 210 32.11 -4.39 -30.65
C GLY A 210 31.50 -3.39 -29.66
N ARG A 211 30.28 -3.66 -29.15
CA ARG A 211 29.56 -2.79 -28.21
C ARG A 211 29.18 -3.55 -26.94
N PRO A 212 30.17 -4.08 -26.19
CA PRO A 212 29.89 -4.96 -25.04
C PRO A 212 29.08 -4.25 -23.97
N ILE A 213 28.20 -5.01 -23.31
CA ILE A 213 27.51 -4.60 -22.08
C ILE A 213 28.42 -4.99 -20.92
N GLU A 214 28.72 -4.06 -20.03
CA GLU A 214 29.49 -4.34 -18.82
C GLU A 214 28.58 -4.93 -17.76
N LEU A 215 28.72 -6.22 -17.50
CA LEU A 215 27.99 -6.95 -16.46
C LEU A 215 28.53 -6.62 -15.06
N PRO A 216 27.72 -6.79 -14.00
CA PRO A 216 28.21 -6.70 -12.63
C PRO A 216 29.28 -7.76 -12.38
N SER A 217 30.31 -7.40 -11.61
CA SER A 217 31.32 -8.37 -11.21
C SER A 217 30.74 -9.42 -10.26
N VAL A 218 31.32 -10.61 -10.22
CA VAL A 218 30.91 -11.68 -9.29
C VAL A 218 30.90 -11.21 -7.84
N ARG A 219 31.87 -10.35 -7.45
CA ARG A 219 31.91 -9.77 -6.09
C ARG A 219 30.69 -8.91 -5.77
N VAL A 220 30.23 -8.10 -6.73
CA VAL A 220 29.03 -7.26 -6.55
C VAL A 220 27.77 -8.12 -6.51
N TRP A 221 27.72 -9.19 -7.34
CA TRP A 221 26.61 -10.12 -7.31
C TRP A 221 26.51 -10.88 -5.97
N LEU A 222 27.65 -11.37 -5.47
CA LEU A 222 27.74 -12.03 -4.15
C LEU A 222 27.39 -11.06 -3.01
N ALA A 223 27.78 -9.79 -3.12
CA ALA A 223 27.35 -8.77 -2.14
C ALA A 223 25.84 -8.58 -2.16
N ALA A 224 25.21 -8.51 -3.35
CA ALA A 224 23.77 -8.45 -3.49
C ALA A 224 23.08 -9.70 -2.91
N LEU A 225 23.60 -10.90 -3.19
CA LEU A 225 23.12 -12.16 -2.61
C LEU A 225 23.23 -12.15 -1.08
N GLY A 226 24.37 -11.68 -0.53
CA GLY A 226 24.57 -11.58 0.91
C GLY A 226 23.61 -10.60 1.60
N ILE A 227 23.37 -9.43 0.99
CA ILE A 227 22.47 -8.40 1.55
C ILE A 227 21.03 -8.92 1.59
N TRP A 228 20.50 -9.38 0.46
CA TRP A 228 19.10 -9.82 0.43
C TRP A 228 18.90 -11.15 1.15
N GLY A 229 19.88 -12.06 1.09
CA GLY A 229 19.86 -13.33 1.81
C GLY A 229 19.85 -13.14 3.33
N THR A 230 20.60 -12.14 3.84
CA THR A 230 20.57 -11.79 5.29
C THR A 230 19.22 -11.21 5.68
N GLY A 231 18.67 -10.28 4.88
CA GLY A 231 17.34 -9.75 5.12
C GLY A 231 16.25 -10.82 5.06
N PHE A 232 16.32 -11.70 4.06
CA PHE A 232 15.40 -12.84 3.93
C PHE A 232 15.49 -13.78 5.14
N ALA A 233 16.70 -14.16 5.55
CA ALA A 233 16.90 -15.07 6.70
C ALA A 233 16.37 -14.46 8.00
N PHE A 234 16.53 -13.13 8.20
CA PHE A 234 16.01 -12.44 9.36
C PHE A 234 14.46 -12.49 9.40
N PHE A 235 13.78 -12.11 8.34
CA PHE A 235 12.31 -12.13 8.31
C PHE A 235 11.75 -13.56 8.28
N LEU A 236 12.44 -14.50 7.63
CA LEU A 236 12.06 -15.91 7.65
C LEU A 236 12.16 -16.52 9.06
N MET A 237 13.19 -16.14 9.83
CA MET A 237 13.33 -16.55 11.22
C MET A 237 12.14 -16.09 12.06
N LEU A 238 11.70 -14.83 11.90
CA LEU A 238 10.51 -14.34 12.59
C LEU A 238 9.26 -15.13 12.20
N ARG A 239 9.10 -15.48 10.92
CA ARG A 239 8.01 -16.33 10.44
C ARG A 239 8.07 -17.74 10.98
N ALA A 240 9.27 -18.33 11.09
CA ALA A 240 9.43 -19.66 11.64
C ALA A 240 9.14 -19.73 13.15
N ILE A 241 9.36 -18.64 13.88
CA ILE A 241 9.00 -18.51 15.30
C ILE A 241 7.50 -18.31 15.47
N TYR A 242 6.85 -17.53 14.57
CA TYR A 242 5.43 -17.21 14.64
C TYR A 242 4.77 -17.38 13.26
N PRO A 243 4.42 -18.61 12.86
CA PRO A 243 4.03 -18.95 11.49
C PRO A 243 2.54 -18.72 11.15
N ASP A 244 1.75 -18.06 11.97
CA ASP A 244 0.30 -17.92 11.89
C ASP A 244 -0.22 -17.51 10.51
N PHE A 245 -1.29 -18.15 10.05
CA PHE A 245 -2.15 -17.64 8.99
C PHE A 245 -3.44 -17.00 9.52
N TRP A 246 -3.66 -17.08 10.81
CA TRP A 246 -4.84 -16.55 11.46
C TRP A 246 -4.47 -15.79 12.71
N GLN A 247 -5.02 -14.58 12.86
CA GLN A 247 -4.87 -13.78 14.05
C GLN A 247 -6.24 -13.28 14.49
N THR A 248 -6.70 -13.77 15.64
CA THR A 248 -8.07 -13.54 16.10
C THR A 248 -8.26 -12.22 16.87
N TRP A 249 -7.20 -11.64 17.45
CA TRP A 249 -7.33 -10.52 18.38
C TRP A 249 -7.24 -9.15 17.75
N PHE A 250 -6.31 -8.95 16.83
CA PHE A 250 -6.02 -7.63 16.26
C PHE A 250 -6.51 -7.46 14.81
N GLY A 251 -7.13 -8.50 14.26
CA GLY A 251 -7.49 -8.53 12.87
C GLY A 251 -6.24 -8.56 11.97
N GLY A 252 -6.10 -9.53 11.12
CA GLY A 252 -5.08 -9.61 10.07
C GLY A 252 -5.78 -9.98 8.80
N GLU A 253 -5.22 -9.59 7.67
CA GLU A 253 -5.78 -9.88 6.36
C GLU A 253 -5.20 -11.16 5.74
N LYS A 254 -4.31 -11.88 6.47
CA LYS A 254 -3.70 -13.13 6.00
C LYS A 254 -4.69 -14.17 5.44
N PRO A 255 -5.86 -14.43 6.06
CA PRO A 255 -6.86 -15.33 5.48
C PRO A 255 -7.37 -14.88 4.12
N PHE A 256 -7.60 -13.57 3.94
CA PHE A 256 -7.99 -12.95 2.69
C PHE A 256 -6.88 -13.07 1.63
N GLU A 257 -5.68 -12.68 1.99
CA GLU A 257 -4.50 -12.72 1.11
C GLU A 257 -4.18 -14.14 0.66
N LEU A 258 -4.29 -15.11 1.58
CA LEU A 258 -4.05 -16.53 1.31
C LEU A 258 -5.14 -17.12 0.39
N ALA A 259 -6.42 -16.80 0.64
CA ALA A 259 -7.53 -17.22 -0.21
C ALA A 259 -7.30 -16.74 -1.66
N TYR A 260 -6.94 -15.46 -1.82
CA TYR A 260 -6.71 -14.86 -3.12
C TYR A 260 -5.45 -15.42 -3.79
N LEU A 261 -4.34 -15.55 -3.07
CA LEU A 261 -3.14 -16.18 -3.62
C LEU A 261 -3.40 -17.63 -4.09
N ARG A 262 -4.20 -18.41 -3.34
CA ARG A 262 -4.60 -19.77 -3.74
C ARG A 262 -5.47 -19.77 -5.00
N ALA A 263 -6.48 -18.91 -5.07
CA ALA A 263 -7.34 -18.80 -6.24
C ALA A 263 -6.52 -18.38 -7.49
N ILE A 264 -5.61 -17.41 -7.34
CA ILE A 264 -4.70 -16.98 -8.41
C ILE A 264 -3.74 -18.10 -8.83
N ALA A 265 -3.15 -18.83 -7.88
CA ALA A 265 -2.27 -19.96 -8.18
C ALA A 265 -3.00 -21.14 -8.85
N ARG A 266 -4.29 -21.28 -8.63
CA ARG A 266 -5.15 -22.30 -9.30
C ARG A 266 -5.68 -21.82 -10.65
N SER A 267 -5.93 -20.52 -10.84
CA SER A 267 -6.44 -19.97 -12.09
C SER A 267 -5.42 -20.10 -13.22
N THR A 268 -5.88 -20.59 -14.38
CA THR A 268 -5.07 -20.67 -15.60
C THR A 268 -5.29 -19.48 -16.53
N GLU A 269 -6.36 -18.72 -16.32
CA GLU A 269 -6.79 -17.55 -17.08
C GLU A 269 -6.99 -16.35 -16.14
N PHE A 270 -6.98 -15.12 -16.67
CA PHE A 270 -7.17 -13.89 -15.91
C PHE A 270 -8.27 -13.00 -16.51
N PRO A 271 -9.08 -12.30 -15.66
CA PRO A 271 -8.98 -12.22 -14.21
C PRO A 271 -9.32 -13.54 -13.50
N PRO A 272 -8.71 -13.83 -12.33
CA PRO A 272 -8.95 -15.07 -11.61
C PRO A 272 -10.35 -15.12 -11.00
N TYR A 273 -10.88 -16.33 -10.73
CA TYR A 273 -12.12 -16.48 -9.97
C TYR A 273 -11.97 -15.99 -8.53
N ASP A 274 -13.07 -15.48 -7.95
CA ASP A 274 -13.12 -15.01 -6.58
C ASP A 274 -13.42 -16.19 -5.63
N PRO A 275 -12.50 -16.53 -4.70
CA PRO A 275 -12.73 -17.63 -3.76
C PRO A 275 -13.77 -17.28 -2.69
N TRP A 276 -14.09 -16.01 -2.49
CA TRP A 276 -15.03 -15.53 -1.47
C TRP A 276 -16.36 -15.00 -2.04
N TYR A 277 -16.56 -15.17 -3.34
CA TYR A 277 -17.82 -14.86 -4.00
C TYR A 277 -18.02 -15.80 -5.19
N SER A 278 -18.62 -16.99 -4.93
CA SER A 278 -18.77 -18.03 -5.96
C SER A 278 -19.38 -17.50 -7.25
N GLY A 279 -18.79 -17.88 -8.39
CA GLY A 279 -19.20 -17.39 -9.72
C GLY A 279 -18.70 -15.97 -10.05
N GLY A 280 -18.01 -15.27 -9.15
CA GLY A 280 -17.42 -13.97 -9.42
C GLY A 280 -15.95 -14.03 -9.85
N ILE A 281 -15.44 -12.92 -10.38
CA ILE A 281 -14.02 -12.68 -10.61
C ILE A 281 -13.46 -11.82 -9.47
N ILE A 282 -12.16 -11.92 -9.19
CA ILE A 282 -11.49 -11.01 -8.25
C ILE A 282 -11.47 -9.59 -8.84
N ASN A 283 -12.18 -8.67 -8.20
CA ASN A 283 -12.16 -7.24 -8.53
C ASN A 283 -11.32 -6.47 -7.52
N TYR A 284 -10.06 -6.82 -7.41
CA TYR A 284 -9.09 -6.25 -6.47
C TYR A 284 -7.69 -6.19 -7.09
N TYR A 285 -6.73 -5.61 -6.41
CA TYR A 285 -5.33 -5.49 -6.82
C TYR A 285 -4.59 -6.84 -6.76
N TYR A 286 -4.98 -7.81 -7.58
CA TYR A 286 -4.51 -9.19 -7.50
C TYR A 286 -3.11 -9.42 -8.09
N TYR A 287 -2.55 -8.45 -8.82
CA TYR A 287 -1.33 -8.66 -9.60
C TYR A 287 -0.09 -8.93 -8.72
N GLY A 288 0.01 -8.30 -7.55
CA GLY A 288 1.10 -8.57 -6.60
C GLY A 288 1.13 -10.04 -6.17
N TRP A 289 -0.01 -10.62 -5.86
CA TRP A 289 -0.12 -12.05 -5.55
C TRP A 289 0.14 -12.94 -6.77
N HIS A 290 -0.15 -12.49 -7.98
CA HIS A 290 0.24 -13.20 -9.20
C HIS A 290 1.77 -13.30 -9.33
N LEU A 291 2.54 -12.27 -8.97
CA LEU A 291 4.01 -12.36 -8.94
C LEU A 291 4.49 -13.44 -7.97
N VAL A 292 3.88 -13.53 -6.78
CA VAL A 292 4.17 -14.59 -5.80
C VAL A 292 3.77 -15.97 -6.35
N ALA A 293 2.58 -16.09 -6.94
CA ALA A 293 2.11 -17.33 -7.58
C ALA A 293 3.04 -17.78 -8.72
N THR A 294 3.65 -16.84 -9.46
CA THR A 294 4.64 -17.14 -10.50
C THR A 294 5.87 -17.85 -9.92
N VAL A 295 6.42 -17.36 -8.81
CA VAL A 295 7.54 -18.01 -8.13
C VAL A 295 7.12 -19.35 -7.51
N THR A 296 5.92 -19.41 -6.92
CA THR A 296 5.36 -20.64 -6.34
C THR A 296 5.23 -21.75 -7.41
N ARG A 297 4.71 -21.42 -8.61
CA ARG A 297 4.65 -22.37 -9.74
C ARG A 297 6.03 -22.80 -10.21
N LEU A 298 6.98 -21.86 -10.34
CA LEU A 298 8.34 -22.14 -10.78
C LEU A 298 9.06 -23.12 -9.82
N THR A 299 8.81 -23.00 -8.52
CA THR A 299 9.44 -23.83 -7.48
C THR A 299 8.65 -25.09 -7.12
N GLY A 300 7.34 -25.11 -7.35
CA GLY A 300 6.44 -26.20 -7.01
C GLY A 300 6.22 -26.43 -5.51
N LEU A 301 6.43 -25.40 -4.68
CA LEU A 301 6.41 -25.52 -3.22
C LEU A 301 5.02 -25.47 -2.58
N GLY A 302 3.98 -25.26 -3.38
CA GLY A 302 2.64 -25.03 -2.85
C GLY A 302 2.45 -23.63 -2.24
N VAL A 303 1.18 -23.22 -2.17
CA VAL A 303 0.83 -21.84 -1.82
C VAL A 303 1.12 -21.52 -0.34
N SER A 304 0.86 -22.45 0.60
CA SER A 304 1.09 -22.20 2.04
C SER A 304 2.56 -21.87 2.33
N LEU A 305 3.47 -22.69 1.83
CA LEU A 305 4.90 -22.46 2.00
C LEU A 305 5.38 -21.26 1.16
N GLY A 306 4.87 -21.13 -0.07
CA GLY A 306 5.14 -19.97 -0.94
C GLY A 306 4.75 -18.63 -0.30
N PHE A 307 3.62 -18.56 0.42
CA PHE A 307 3.21 -17.38 1.20
C PHE A 307 4.24 -17.01 2.27
N GLN A 308 4.64 -17.97 3.11
CA GLN A 308 5.63 -17.75 4.18
C GLN A 308 6.97 -17.26 3.63
N LEU A 309 7.43 -17.85 2.52
CA LEU A 309 8.67 -17.47 1.87
C LEU A 309 8.55 -16.09 1.19
N ALA A 310 7.39 -15.76 0.62
CA ALA A 310 7.13 -14.44 0.00
C ALA A 310 7.12 -13.32 1.04
N VAL A 311 6.49 -13.53 2.21
CA VAL A 311 6.49 -12.57 3.32
C VAL A 311 7.91 -12.20 3.76
N ALA A 312 8.85 -13.16 3.73
CA ALA A 312 10.27 -12.88 4.00
C ALA A 312 11.01 -12.25 2.79
N THR A 313 10.61 -12.59 1.57
CA THR A 313 11.25 -12.12 0.33
C THR A 313 11.01 -10.63 0.07
N ILE A 314 9.77 -10.15 0.25
CA ILE A 314 9.39 -8.77 -0.10
C ILE A 314 10.19 -7.73 0.68
N PRO A 315 10.29 -7.76 2.04
CA PRO A 315 11.11 -6.82 2.78
C PRO A 315 12.61 -6.98 2.48
N ALA A 316 13.08 -8.18 2.19
CA ALA A 316 14.47 -8.40 1.78
C ALA A 316 14.78 -7.78 0.40
N LEU A 317 13.85 -7.85 -0.57
CA LEU A 317 13.96 -7.15 -1.85
C LEU A 317 13.88 -5.63 -1.67
N LEU A 318 13.03 -5.14 -0.75
CA LEU A 318 12.99 -3.72 -0.40
C LEU A 318 14.36 -3.23 0.11
N ILE A 319 14.99 -3.96 1.03
CA ILE A 319 16.34 -3.64 1.53
C ILE A 319 17.32 -3.55 0.36
N LEU A 320 17.27 -4.51 -0.56
CA LEU A 320 18.17 -4.55 -1.72
C LEU A 320 17.96 -3.36 -2.65
N GLN A 321 16.70 -2.96 -2.92
CA GLN A 321 16.38 -1.78 -3.72
C GLN A 321 16.83 -0.47 -3.06
N ILE A 322 16.72 -0.35 -1.73
CA ILE A 322 17.23 0.81 -0.98
C ILE A 322 18.74 0.94 -1.14
N VAL A 323 19.47 -0.18 -1.06
CA VAL A 323 20.92 -0.21 -1.30
C VAL A 323 21.23 0.21 -2.74
N GLY A 324 20.44 -0.24 -3.71
CA GLY A 324 20.56 0.13 -5.13
C GLY A 324 20.38 1.64 -5.34
N LEU A 325 19.31 2.23 -4.80
CA LEU A 325 19.05 3.68 -4.85
C LEU A 325 20.19 4.46 -4.23
N THR A 326 20.57 4.09 -3.01
CA THR A 326 21.64 4.75 -2.26
C THR A 326 22.97 4.70 -2.99
N THR A 327 23.34 3.55 -3.54
CA THR A 327 24.57 3.36 -4.31
C THR A 327 24.57 4.19 -5.59
N THR A 328 23.45 4.23 -6.30
CA THR A 328 23.26 5.03 -7.52
C THR A 328 23.46 6.53 -7.24
N ILE A 329 22.86 7.07 -6.18
CA ILE A 329 22.96 8.48 -5.82
C ILE A 329 24.36 8.82 -5.31
N THR A 330 24.91 8.02 -4.39
CA THR A 330 26.20 8.30 -3.74
C THR A 330 27.39 8.15 -4.65
N SER A 331 27.33 7.28 -5.68
CA SER A 331 28.39 7.11 -6.66
C SER A 331 28.74 8.41 -7.40
N SER A 332 27.75 9.28 -7.60
CA SER A 332 27.90 10.57 -8.25
C SER A 332 28.42 11.69 -7.32
N TRP A 333 28.69 11.42 -6.01
CA TRP A 333 29.20 12.40 -5.05
C TRP A 333 30.74 12.63 -5.18
N ARG A 334 31.34 12.32 -6.32
CA ARG A 334 32.75 12.55 -6.71
C ARG A 334 33.77 11.44 -6.43
N GLN A 335 34.71 11.33 -7.37
CA GLN A 335 35.75 10.31 -7.63
C GLN A 335 36.75 10.02 -6.47
N ARG A 336 36.73 10.72 -5.35
CA ARG A 336 37.71 10.56 -4.25
C ARG A 336 37.09 10.26 -2.88
N ARG A 337 35.83 9.80 -2.82
CA ARG A 337 35.23 9.52 -1.52
C ARG A 337 35.47 8.07 -1.12
N PRO A 338 35.86 7.84 0.14
CA PRO A 338 36.18 6.49 0.61
C PRO A 338 34.91 5.62 0.61
N ARG A 339 35.08 4.32 0.28
CA ARG A 339 34.08 3.27 0.38
C ARG A 339 33.18 3.34 1.64
N PRO A 340 33.73 3.71 2.84
CA PRO A 340 32.94 3.85 4.06
C PRO A 340 31.73 4.79 3.96
N THR A 341 31.79 5.86 3.15
CA THR A 341 30.64 6.79 3.01
C THR A 341 29.46 6.13 2.31
N VAL A 342 29.70 5.32 1.27
CA VAL A 342 28.64 4.60 0.55
C VAL A 342 28.01 3.56 1.47
N ILE A 343 28.82 2.82 2.25
CA ILE A 343 28.33 1.81 3.18
C ILE A 343 27.49 2.46 4.29
N ILE A 344 27.98 3.54 4.89
CA ILE A 344 27.24 4.28 5.93
C ILE A 344 25.91 4.79 5.36
N ALA A 345 25.91 5.37 4.16
CA ALA A 345 24.70 5.83 3.52
C ALA A 345 23.71 4.68 3.28
N ALA A 346 24.19 3.53 2.79
CA ALA A 346 23.35 2.36 2.54
C ALA A 346 22.75 1.80 3.85
N VAL A 347 23.58 1.58 4.87
CA VAL A 347 23.13 1.08 6.17
C VAL A 347 22.14 2.05 6.81
N THR A 348 22.44 3.36 6.83
CA THR A 348 21.55 4.37 7.42
C THR A 348 20.22 4.43 6.69
N SER A 349 20.22 4.32 5.33
CA SER A 349 18.99 4.31 4.53
C SER A 349 18.17 3.04 4.77
N VAL A 350 18.81 1.86 4.84
CA VAL A 350 18.12 0.61 5.17
C VAL A 350 17.49 0.69 6.56
N VAL A 351 18.22 1.18 7.56
CA VAL A 351 17.70 1.34 8.93
C VAL A 351 16.55 2.33 8.94
N ALA A 352 16.68 3.50 8.31
CA ALA A 352 15.66 4.56 8.33
C ALA A 352 14.38 4.18 7.56
N VAL A 353 14.46 3.32 6.55
CA VAL A 353 13.29 2.94 5.74
C VAL A 353 12.67 1.64 6.22
N SER A 354 13.50 0.59 6.46
CA SER A 354 13.00 -0.77 6.62
C SER A 354 13.00 -1.28 8.07
N ILE A 355 13.66 -0.58 9.01
CA ILE A 355 13.87 -1.14 10.36
C ILE A 355 13.24 -0.28 11.45
N ILE A 356 13.40 1.06 11.43
CA ILE A 356 12.88 1.90 12.52
C ILE A 356 11.35 1.97 12.52
N GLY A 357 10.78 2.23 13.70
CA GLY A 357 9.41 2.71 13.87
C GLY A 357 9.37 4.20 14.19
N ASN A 358 8.19 4.70 14.51
CA ASN A 358 7.96 6.08 14.92
C ASN A 358 8.27 6.32 16.41
N LEU A 359 8.00 7.53 16.92
CA LEU A 359 8.31 7.91 18.29
C LEU A 359 7.33 7.37 19.33
N ASP A 360 6.27 6.67 18.97
CA ASP A 360 5.30 6.11 19.92
C ASP A 360 5.96 5.10 20.88
N ALA A 361 6.93 4.31 20.38
CA ALA A 361 7.70 3.42 21.25
C ALA A 361 8.40 4.18 22.39
N LEU A 362 8.98 5.35 22.10
CA LEU A 362 9.55 6.22 23.12
C LEU A 362 8.46 6.78 24.06
N ALA A 363 7.33 7.19 23.51
CA ALA A 363 6.20 7.69 24.30
C ALA A 363 5.66 6.63 25.26
N GLN A 364 5.56 5.37 24.83
CA GLN A 364 5.17 4.24 25.68
C GLN A 364 6.17 4.01 26.83
N ILE A 365 7.48 3.99 26.52
CA ILE A 365 8.53 3.82 27.53
C ILE A 365 8.48 4.93 28.59
N ILE A 366 8.27 6.18 28.16
CA ILE A 366 8.14 7.32 29.08
C ILE A 366 6.88 7.18 29.95
N SER A 367 5.74 6.80 29.36
CA SER A 367 4.49 6.63 30.10
C SER A 367 4.55 5.48 31.12
N MET A 368 5.26 4.39 30.80
CA MET A 368 5.49 3.25 31.69
C MET A 368 6.54 3.52 32.77
N ARG A 369 7.22 4.69 32.75
CA ARG A 369 8.31 5.06 33.66
C ARG A 369 9.46 4.06 33.67
N GLY A 370 9.71 3.35 32.56
CA GLY A 370 10.80 2.40 32.47
C GLY A 370 10.74 1.54 31.20
N LEU A 371 11.70 0.65 31.03
CA LEU A 371 11.74 -0.29 29.92
C LEU A 371 10.62 -1.34 30.09
N PRO A 372 9.76 -1.53 29.07
CA PRO A 372 8.67 -2.48 29.13
C PRO A 372 9.22 -3.92 29.16
N ARG A 373 8.94 -4.64 30.23
CA ARG A 373 9.14 -6.10 30.30
C ARG A 373 7.93 -6.86 29.79
N THR A 374 6.75 -6.28 30.03
CA THR A 374 5.44 -6.74 29.56
C THR A 374 4.58 -5.51 29.25
N GLY A 375 3.54 -5.66 28.41
CA GLY A 375 2.55 -4.59 28.18
C GLY A 375 2.93 -3.56 27.12
N PHE A 376 4.02 -3.77 26.34
CA PHE A 376 4.28 -2.93 25.17
C PHE A 376 3.24 -3.23 24.08
N ASP A 377 2.52 -2.19 23.68
CA ASP A 377 1.52 -2.29 22.62
C ASP A 377 2.15 -1.96 21.26
N PHE A 378 2.54 -2.99 20.53
CA PHE A 378 3.14 -2.86 19.21
C PHE A 378 2.14 -2.37 18.15
N TRP A 379 0.84 -2.61 18.36
CA TRP A 379 -0.25 -2.20 17.45
C TRP A 379 -0.52 -0.69 17.55
N ARG A 380 -0.53 -0.13 18.76
CA ARG A 380 -0.76 1.28 19.05
C ARG A 380 0.14 2.20 18.21
N SER A 381 1.39 1.82 17.99
CA SER A 381 2.35 2.60 17.21
C SER A 381 1.93 2.79 15.74
N THR A 382 0.95 2.03 15.28
CA THR A 382 0.39 2.14 13.91
C THR A 382 -0.99 2.77 13.88
N ARG A 383 -1.46 3.27 15.02
CA ARG A 383 -2.78 3.91 15.21
C ARG A 383 -2.63 5.20 16.02
N VAL A 384 -1.53 5.93 15.81
CA VAL A 384 -1.15 7.13 16.57
C VAL A 384 -2.10 8.29 16.30
N ILE A 385 -2.46 8.51 15.02
CA ILE A 385 -3.44 9.51 14.64
C ILE A 385 -4.80 8.82 14.62
N ASP A 386 -5.73 9.31 15.44
CA ASP A 386 -7.05 8.73 15.61
C ASP A 386 -7.77 8.52 14.26
N PHE A 387 -8.52 7.45 14.15
CA PHE A 387 -9.28 7.05 12.96
C PHE A 387 -8.45 6.90 11.68
N THR A 388 -7.12 6.69 11.80
CA THR A 388 -6.23 6.47 10.66
C THR A 388 -5.29 5.28 10.90
N ILE A 389 -4.65 4.82 9.83
CA ILE A 389 -3.60 3.81 9.87
C ILE A 389 -2.26 4.48 9.57
N ASN A 390 -1.30 4.34 10.49
CA ASN A 390 0.04 4.92 10.40
C ASN A 390 1.12 3.85 10.36
N GLU A 391 0.88 2.80 9.59
CA GLU A 391 1.82 1.69 9.44
C GLU A 391 3.10 2.10 8.72
N PHE A 392 4.17 1.41 9.03
CA PHE A 392 5.50 1.60 8.45
C PHE A 392 6.12 0.23 8.10
N PRO A 393 7.09 0.17 7.16
CA PRO A 393 7.53 -1.10 6.55
C PRO A 393 7.95 -2.19 7.54
N TYR A 394 8.58 -1.82 8.66
CA TYR A 394 8.97 -2.81 9.66
C TYR A 394 7.78 -3.47 10.35
N PHE A 395 6.77 -2.68 10.73
CA PHE A 395 5.54 -3.22 11.32
C PHE A 395 4.87 -4.21 10.38
N THR A 396 4.65 -3.82 9.12
CA THR A 396 3.98 -4.69 8.14
C THR A 396 4.76 -5.98 7.92
N ALA A 397 6.11 -5.91 7.93
CA ALA A 397 6.97 -7.08 7.79
C ALA A 397 6.88 -8.05 8.98
N ILE A 398 6.80 -7.56 10.24
CA ILE A 398 6.64 -8.43 11.43
C ILE A 398 5.21 -8.87 11.64
N TRP A 399 4.23 -8.09 11.20
CA TRP A 399 2.82 -8.46 11.15
C TRP A 399 2.58 -9.57 10.13
N ALA A 400 3.43 -9.61 9.11
CA ALA A 400 3.49 -10.63 8.08
C ALA A 400 2.28 -10.67 7.16
N ASP A 401 1.67 -9.52 6.90
CA ASP A 401 0.66 -9.38 5.86
C ASP A 401 1.33 -9.32 4.48
N LEU A 402 0.88 -10.17 3.57
CA LEU A 402 1.29 -10.15 2.16
C LEU A 402 0.39 -9.19 1.35
N HIS A 403 0.11 -8.04 1.95
CA HIS A 403 -0.83 -7.08 1.43
C HIS A 403 -0.25 -6.33 0.20
N PRO A 404 -1.08 -5.94 -0.79
CA PRO A 404 -0.65 -5.24 -2.00
C PRO A 404 0.30 -4.07 -1.77
N HIS A 405 0.06 -3.20 -0.79
CA HIS A 405 0.93 -2.07 -0.50
C HIS A 405 2.35 -2.51 -0.07
N MET A 406 2.48 -3.64 0.65
CA MET A 406 3.80 -4.17 1.05
C MET A 406 4.55 -4.74 -0.17
N ILE A 407 3.85 -5.46 -1.05
CA ILE A 407 4.44 -6.04 -2.28
C ILE A 407 4.96 -4.93 -3.20
N ASP A 408 4.31 -3.76 -3.20
CA ASP A 408 4.67 -2.66 -4.12
C ASP A 408 5.85 -1.80 -3.64
N LEU A 409 6.23 -1.82 -2.34
CA LEU A 409 7.34 -1.02 -1.81
C LEU A 409 8.66 -1.20 -2.60
N PRO A 410 9.13 -2.43 -2.91
CA PRO A 410 10.32 -2.62 -3.73
C PRO A 410 10.14 -2.15 -5.17
N VAL A 411 8.93 -2.13 -5.74
CA VAL A 411 8.64 -1.62 -7.08
C VAL A 411 8.78 -0.10 -7.13
N ILE A 412 8.21 0.62 -6.14
CA ILE A 412 8.39 2.07 -5.98
C ILE A 412 9.89 2.41 -5.91
N MET A 413 10.65 1.68 -5.10
CA MET A 413 12.08 1.90 -4.95
C MET A 413 12.85 1.61 -6.25
N LEU A 414 12.41 0.64 -7.07
CA LEU A 414 12.97 0.40 -8.40
C LEU A 414 12.72 1.60 -9.33
N VAL A 415 11.50 2.16 -9.35
CA VAL A 415 11.17 3.37 -10.13
C VAL A 415 12.07 4.54 -9.70
N LEU A 416 12.19 4.79 -8.39
CA LEU A 416 13.05 5.85 -7.85
C LEU A 416 14.52 5.65 -8.25
N THR A 417 15.00 4.40 -8.28
CA THR A 417 16.38 4.08 -8.66
C THR A 417 16.64 4.32 -10.16
N LEU A 418 15.71 3.86 -11.02
CA LEU A 418 15.77 4.07 -12.48
C LEU A 418 15.73 5.57 -12.83
N VAL A 419 14.81 6.33 -12.22
CA VAL A 419 14.70 7.78 -12.43
C VAL A 419 15.93 8.51 -11.88
N SER A 420 16.48 8.10 -10.73
CA SER A 420 17.74 8.66 -10.22
C SER A 420 18.89 8.42 -11.19
N GLY A 421 19.00 7.21 -11.75
CA GLY A 421 19.96 6.88 -12.80
C GLY A 421 19.79 7.74 -14.06
N LEU A 422 18.54 7.91 -14.51
CA LEU A 422 18.18 8.76 -15.65
C LEU A 422 18.61 10.22 -15.45
N VAL A 423 18.35 10.78 -14.25
CA VAL A 423 18.72 12.17 -13.93
C VAL A 423 20.23 12.34 -13.79
N LEU A 424 20.94 11.38 -13.19
CA LEU A 424 22.38 11.47 -12.94
C LEU A 424 23.21 11.25 -14.21
N ALA A 425 22.82 10.32 -15.03
CA ALA A 425 23.52 9.93 -16.27
C ALA A 425 22.53 9.65 -17.41
N PRO A 426 21.94 10.68 -18.00
CA PRO A 426 20.97 10.53 -19.08
C PRO A 426 21.50 9.67 -20.23
N PRO A 427 20.71 8.72 -20.75
CA PRO A 427 21.12 7.89 -21.86
C PRO A 427 21.25 8.70 -23.16
N ARG A 428 22.26 8.38 -23.96
CA ARG A 428 22.52 9.05 -25.25
C ARG A 428 22.29 8.15 -26.45
N ASP A 429 22.28 6.84 -26.23
CA ASP A 429 22.02 5.86 -27.28
C ASP A 429 20.59 5.34 -27.22
N ARG A 430 20.01 5.08 -28.41
CA ARG A 430 18.60 4.68 -28.58
C ARG A 430 18.26 3.39 -27.80
N GLN A 431 19.18 2.45 -27.74
CA GLN A 431 18.90 1.15 -27.09
C GLN A 431 18.76 1.30 -25.57
N THR A 432 19.67 2.07 -24.95
CA THR A 432 19.55 2.36 -23.50
C THR A 432 18.27 3.16 -23.19
N VAL A 433 17.89 4.11 -24.06
CA VAL A 433 16.62 4.85 -23.93
C VAL A 433 15.46 3.87 -23.94
N ILE A 434 15.37 2.96 -24.91
CA ILE A 434 14.31 1.95 -25.00
C ILE A 434 14.29 1.09 -23.73
N VAL A 435 15.42 0.52 -23.31
CA VAL A 435 15.49 -0.37 -22.13
C VAL A 435 15.02 0.36 -20.86
N VAL A 436 15.52 1.57 -20.60
CA VAL A 436 15.16 2.34 -19.40
C VAL A 436 13.68 2.66 -19.37
N PHE A 437 13.11 3.18 -20.47
CA PHE A 437 11.70 3.57 -20.50
C PHE A 437 10.75 2.36 -20.57
N SER A 438 11.15 1.23 -21.18
CA SER A 438 10.38 -0.02 -21.10
C SER A 438 10.34 -0.57 -19.68
N LEU A 439 11.45 -0.52 -18.93
CA LEU A 439 11.47 -0.94 -17.52
C LEU A 439 10.68 0.03 -16.64
N LEU A 440 10.70 1.33 -16.90
CA LEU A 440 9.88 2.32 -16.21
C LEU A 440 8.40 2.10 -16.50
N ALA A 441 8.02 1.77 -17.73
CA ALA A 441 6.64 1.42 -18.09
C ALA A 441 6.18 0.15 -17.38
N LEU A 442 7.01 -0.90 -17.38
CA LEU A 442 6.72 -2.15 -16.68
C LEU A 442 6.56 -1.94 -15.18
N ALA A 443 7.49 -1.20 -14.55
CA ALA A 443 7.44 -0.94 -13.10
C ALA A 443 6.24 -0.06 -12.72
N LEU A 444 5.94 1.01 -13.49
CA LEU A 444 4.77 1.85 -13.27
C LEU A 444 3.46 1.08 -13.43
N GLY A 445 3.36 0.29 -14.51
CA GLY A 445 2.16 -0.53 -14.73
C GLY A 445 1.98 -1.56 -13.63
N THR A 446 3.08 -2.22 -13.18
CA THR A 446 3.05 -3.12 -12.04
C THR A 446 2.56 -2.42 -10.77
N ALA A 447 3.10 -1.24 -10.44
CA ALA A 447 2.66 -0.45 -9.28
C ALA A 447 1.15 -0.14 -9.38
N ALA A 448 0.67 0.29 -10.55
CA ALA A 448 -0.72 0.64 -10.76
C ALA A 448 -1.71 -0.52 -10.55
N VAL A 449 -1.32 -1.76 -10.88
CA VAL A 449 -2.19 -2.95 -10.74
C VAL A 449 -1.90 -3.77 -9.47
N THR A 450 -0.81 -3.45 -8.75
CA THR A 450 -0.51 -4.03 -7.44
C THR A 450 -1.07 -3.17 -6.31
N ASN A 451 -0.90 -1.83 -6.40
CA ASN A 451 -1.47 -0.86 -5.47
C ASN A 451 -1.66 0.47 -6.21
N SER A 452 -2.83 0.71 -6.76
CA SER A 452 -3.09 1.89 -7.64
C SER A 452 -2.80 3.24 -6.97
N TRP A 453 -2.78 3.29 -5.64
CA TRP A 453 -2.42 4.46 -4.86
C TRP A 453 -0.98 4.93 -5.07
N ASP A 454 -0.09 4.04 -5.51
CA ASP A 454 1.33 4.33 -5.76
C ASP A 454 1.59 4.84 -7.19
N ALA A 455 0.66 4.60 -8.11
CA ALA A 455 0.79 5.00 -9.50
C ALA A 455 0.99 6.52 -9.71
N PRO A 456 0.27 7.43 -9.02
CA PRO A 456 0.47 8.87 -9.17
C PRO A 456 1.88 9.32 -8.79
N LEU A 457 2.43 8.79 -7.69
CA LEU A 457 3.81 9.08 -7.27
C LEU A 457 4.83 8.59 -8.30
N CYS A 458 4.67 7.35 -8.77
CA CYS A 458 5.57 6.75 -9.76
C CYS A 458 5.51 7.51 -11.10
N ALA A 459 4.31 7.79 -11.63
CA ALA A 459 4.12 8.52 -12.87
C ALA A 459 4.66 9.95 -12.78
N GLY A 460 4.34 10.67 -11.70
CA GLY A 460 4.86 12.02 -11.44
C GLY A 460 6.39 12.05 -11.34
N THR A 461 6.99 11.06 -10.69
CA THR A 461 8.44 10.92 -10.57
C THR A 461 9.11 10.64 -11.93
N ILE A 462 8.51 9.75 -12.75
CA ILE A 462 9.00 9.44 -14.12
C ILE A 462 8.94 10.71 -15.00
N LEU A 463 7.80 11.41 -14.99
CA LEU A 463 7.62 12.62 -15.80
C LEU A 463 8.58 13.73 -15.37
N ALA A 464 8.64 14.04 -14.08
CA ALA A 464 9.54 15.08 -13.56
C ALA A 464 11.02 14.74 -13.80
N GLY A 465 11.42 13.49 -13.57
CA GLY A 465 12.77 13.01 -13.85
C GLY A 465 13.13 13.06 -15.33
N GLY A 466 12.19 12.68 -16.21
CA GLY A 466 12.34 12.77 -17.66
C GLY A 466 12.49 14.21 -18.15
N ILE A 467 11.64 15.12 -17.68
CA ILE A 467 11.73 16.56 -18.00
C ILE A 467 13.08 17.12 -17.51
N TRP A 468 13.46 16.81 -16.28
CA TRP A 468 14.72 17.31 -15.72
C TRP A 468 15.95 16.78 -16.49
N ALA A 469 16.00 15.48 -16.75
CA ALA A 469 17.08 14.86 -17.51
C ALA A 469 17.12 15.40 -18.95
N GLY A 470 15.97 15.52 -19.61
CA GLY A 470 15.86 16.05 -20.97
C GLY A 470 16.25 17.51 -21.08
N ALA A 471 15.82 18.37 -20.16
CA ALA A 471 16.21 19.78 -20.11
C ALA A 471 17.74 19.97 -19.94
N ARG A 472 18.38 19.08 -19.15
CA ARG A 472 19.83 19.10 -18.96
C ARG A 472 20.64 18.65 -20.20
N VAL A 473 20.10 17.72 -20.96
CA VAL A 473 20.73 17.22 -22.20
C VAL A 473 20.55 18.24 -23.34
N GLY A 474 19.36 18.81 -23.42
CA GLY A 474 19.00 19.78 -24.46
C GLY A 474 18.89 19.18 -25.87
N GLY A 475 18.43 19.98 -26.83
CA GLY A 475 18.32 19.61 -28.24
C GLY A 475 17.44 18.35 -28.48
N ARG A 476 17.64 17.71 -29.65
CA ARG A 476 16.89 16.49 -30.03
C ARG A 476 17.03 15.35 -29.03
N PRO A 477 18.22 15.00 -28.47
CA PRO A 477 18.30 13.94 -27.46
C PRO A 477 17.53 14.25 -26.18
N GLY A 478 17.48 15.51 -25.74
CA GLY A 478 16.69 15.93 -24.59
C GLY A 478 15.19 15.75 -24.82
N ILE A 479 14.71 16.14 -26.01
CA ILE A 479 13.30 15.90 -26.41
C ILE A 479 12.98 14.40 -26.40
N THR A 480 13.89 13.56 -26.92
CA THR A 480 13.71 12.09 -26.93
C THR A 480 13.53 11.54 -25.52
N ILE A 481 14.25 12.07 -24.51
CA ILE A 481 14.11 11.66 -23.11
C ILE A 481 12.74 12.08 -22.55
N ILE A 482 12.29 13.31 -22.81
CA ILE A 482 10.98 13.80 -22.34
C ILE A 482 9.84 12.99 -22.97
N VAL A 483 9.90 12.80 -24.31
CA VAL A 483 8.93 11.98 -25.03
C VAL A 483 8.95 10.52 -24.53
N GLY A 484 10.14 9.98 -24.23
CA GLY A 484 10.29 8.65 -23.64
C GLY A 484 9.62 8.52 -22.29
N ALA A 485 9.69 9.54 -21.42
CA ALA A 485 9.01 9.54 -20.12
C ALA A 485 7.49 9.56 -20.29
N ILE A 486 6.96 10.38 -21.19
CA ILE A 486 5.52 10.43 -21.51
C ILE A 486 5.08 9.09 -22.12
N ALA A 487 5.86 8.57 -23.08
CA ALA A 487 5.56 7.28 -23.72
C ALA A 487 5.58 6.11 -22.73
N ALA A 488 6.45 6.13 -21.71
CA ALA A 488 6.49 5.12 -20.67
C ALA A 488 5.21 5.10 -19.83
N ILE A 489 4.61 6.26 -19.55
CA ILE A 489 3.35 6.37 -18.81
C ILE A 489 2.20 5.76 -19.64
N PHE A 490 2.10 6.12 -20.91
CA PHE A 490 1.09 5.54 -21.81
C PHE A 490 1.33 4.05 -22.05
N ALA A 491 2.58 3.63 -22.21
CA ALA A 491 2.93 2.22 -22.38
C ALA A 491 2.57 1.39 -21.15
N ALA A 492 2.76 1.92 -19.94
CA ALA A 492 2.33 1.26 -18.71
C ALA A 492 0.82 0.96 -18.73
N TRP A 493 0.01 1.94 -19.12
CA TRP A 493 -1.44 1.75 -19.24
C TRP A 493 -1.80 0.70 -20.31
N ILE A 494 -1.17 0.76 -21.50
CA ILE A 494 -1.42 -0.21 -22.59
C ILE A 494 -0.98 -1.63 -22.18
N MET A 495 0.18 -1.79 -21.56
CA MET A 495 0.71 -3.08 -21.12
C MET A 495 -0.23 -3.79 -20.14
N PHE A 496 -0.96 -3.05 -19.34
CA PHE A 496 -1.88 -3.58 -18.33
C PHE A 496 -3.35 -3.32 -18.67
N LEU A 497 -3.66 -3.01 -19.93
CA LEU A 497 -5.03 -2.76 -20.41
C LEU A 497 -6.03 -3.86 -20.05
N PRO A 498 -5.70 -5.19 -20.10
CA PRO A 498 -6.64 -6.22 -19.68
C PRO A 498 -7.07 -6.10 -18.21
N PHE A 499 -6.18 -5.66 -17.31
CA PHE A 499 -6.54 -5.36 -15.93
C PHE A 499 -7.51 -4.18 -15.84
N PHE A 500 -7.11 -3.01 -16.37
CA PHE A 500 -7.95 -1.81 -16.32
C PHE A 500 -9.29 -1.98 -17.03
N SER A 501 -9.30 -2.76 -18.10
CA SER A 501 -10.54 -3.08 -18.80
C SER A 501 -11.48 -4.00 -18.01
N GLY A 502 -10.97 -4.83 -17.08
CA GLY A 502 -11.71 -5.76 -16.20
C GLY A 502 -12.02 -5.20 -14.81
N PHE A 503 -11.25 -4.23 -14.34
CA PHE A 503 -11.35 -3.67 -13.00
C PHE A 503 -12.45 -2.60 -12.90
N TYR A 504 -13.25 -2.70 -11.85
CA TYR A 504 -14.20 -1.68 -11.44
C TYR A 504 -13.76 -1.06 -10.13
N SER A 505 -13.53 0.25 -10.12
CA SER A 505 -13.18 0.98 -8.91
C SER A 505 -14.43 1.42 -8.16
N VAL A 506 -14.58 0.97 -6.93
CA VAL A 506 -15.58 1.50 -5.98
C VAL A 506 -15.09 2.78 -5.29
N VAL A 507 -13.84 3.16 -5.53
CA VAL A 507 -13.25 4.41 -5.02
C VAL A 507 -13.86 5.58 -5.76
N GLY A 508 -14.37 6.55 -5.01
CA GLY A 508 -15.10 7.70 -5.51
C GLY A 508 -14.21 8.93 -5.80
N ASP A 509 -14.79 10.10 -5.66
CA ASP A 509 -14.16 11.38 -5.94
C ASP A 509 -13.16 11.82 -4.86
N ILE A 510 -12.35 12.84 -5.19
CA ILE A 510 -11.47 13.50 -4.23
C ILE A 510 -12.32 14.47 -3.40
N SER A 511 -12.40 14.20 -2.10
CA SER A 511 -13.14 15.00 -1.14
C SER A 511 -12.22 15.85 -0.26
N ARG A 512 -12.75 16.93 0.30
CA ARG A 512 -11.99 17.80 1.21
C ARG A 512 -12.01 17.25 2.63
N THR A 513 -10.88 17.29 3.29
CA THR A 513 -10.75 16.91 4.71
C THR A 513 -11.34 18.00 5.58
N ALA A 514 -12.26 17.68 6.48
CA ALA A 514 -12.85 18.65 7.42
C ALA A 514 -11.82 19.10 8.47
N THR A 515 -11.11 18.16 9.10
CA THR A 515 -10.12 18.40 10.15
C THR A 515 -8.75 17.81 9.78
N GLY A 516 -7.66 18.50 10.13
CA GLY A 516 -6.30 17.97 9.98
C GLY A 516 -5.87 17.10 11.17
N SER A 517 -4.71 16.46 11.02
CA SER A 517 -4.13 15.63 12.08
C SER A 517 -3.67 16.48 13.28
N PRO A 518 -3.92 16.03 14.53
CA PRO A 518 -3.41 16.68 15.74
C PRO A 518 -1.88 16.72 15.71
N LEU A 519 -1.32 17.89 16.11
CA LEU A 519 0.12 18.12 15.95
C LEU A 519 0.98 17.16 16.77
N GLY A 520 0.56 16.84 18.00
CA GLY A 520 1.31 15.94 18.87
C GLY A 520 1.47 14.56 18.23
N GLU A 521 0.37 13.98 17.77
CA GLU A 521 0.31 12.70 17.07
C GLU A 521 1.11 12.72 15.76
N PHE A 522 0.93 13.80 15.00
CA PHE A 522 1.68 14.02 13.76
C PHE A 522 3.21 14.02 14.00
N LEU A 523 3.68 14.67 15.04
CA LEU A 523 5.10 14.69 15.40
C LEU A 523 5.59 13.35 15.98
N VAL A 524 4.73 12.58 16.61
CA VAL A 524 5.06 11.22 17.02
C VAL A 524 5.32 10.34 15.78
N VAL A 525 4.54 10.48 14.74
CA VAL A 525 4.75 9.71 13.49
C VAL A 525 5.99 10.19 12.73
N TRP A 526 6.15 11.49 12.51
CA TRP A 526 7.12 12.05 11.55
C TRP A 526 8.34 12.72 12.16
N GLY A 527 8.34 12.94 13.48
CA GLY A 527 9.33 13.76 14.19
C GLY A 527 10.77 13.31 14.00
N ILE A 528 11.04 12.01 13.87
CA ILE A 528 12.38 11.47 13.61
C ILE A 528 12.96 12.07 12.31
N PHE A 529 12.20 12.03 11.22
CA PHE A 529 12.67 12.50 9.93
C PHE A 529 12.80 14.01 9.88
N PHE A 530 11.82 14.73 10.42
CA PHE A 530 11.88 16.20 10.50
C PHE A 530 13.05 16.70 11.34
N LEU A 531 13.36 16.03 12.46
CA LEU A 531 14.51 16.35 13.27
C LEU A 531 15.83 16.16 12.49
N VAL A 532 15.98 15.06 11.76
CA VAL A 532 17.16 14.81 10.92
C VAL A 532 17.32 15.90 9.87
N VAL A 533 16.24 16.24 9.14
CA VAL A 533 16.28 17.29 8.10
C VAL A 533 16.61 18.65 8.72
N LEU A 534 15.98 18.99 9.85
CA LEU A 534 16.20 20.24 10.57
C LEU A 534 17.67 20.41 11.00
N VAL A 535 18.26 19.36 11.56
CA VAL A 535 19.65 19.37 12.02
C VAL A 535 20.62 19.55 10.83
N VAL A 536 20.32 18.95 9.67
CA VAL A 536 21.10 19.15 8.45
C VAL A 536 21.02 20.60 7.96
N VAL A 537 19.80 21.18 7.95
CA VAL A 537 19.56 22.59 7.55
C VAL A 537 20.33 23.55 8.48
N ILE A 538 20.20 23.36 9.79
CA ILE A 538 20.91 24.19 10.78
C ILE A 538 22.43 24.08 10.60
N ALA A 539 22.96 22.87 10.45
CA ALA A 539 24.40 22.66 10.24
C ALA A 539 24.91 23.36 8.98
N ASP A 540 24.19 23.25 7.87
CA ASP A 540 24.56 23.93 6.61
C ASP A 540 24.41 25.45 6.75
N ALA A 541 23.38 25.97 7.38
CA ALA A 541 23.19 27.41 7.63
C ALA A 541 24.34 28.01 8.50
N VAL A 542 24.70 27.33 9.59
CA VAL A 542 25.83 27.75 10.45
C VAL A 542 27.16 27.76 9.70
N ILE A 543 27.36 26.81 8.78
CA ILE A 543 28.62 26.71 8.01
C ILE A 543 28.68 27.73 6.88
N LEU A 544 27.58 27.92 6.14
CA LEU A 544 27.50 28.91 5.06
C LEU A 544 27.58 30.33 5.58
N GLY A 545 26.92 30.59 6.69
CA GLY A 545 26.93 31.88 7.36
C GLY A 545 28.29 32.42 7.73
N ARG A 546 29.26 31.54 7.93
CA ARG A 546 30.64 31.91 8.25
C ARG A 546 31.53 32.24 7.05
N ARG A 547 31.02 32.04 5.82
CA ARG A 547 31.80 32.23 4.58
C ARG A 547 31.49 33.51 3.81
N ARG A 548 30.41 34.25 4.15
CA ARG A 548 29.98 35.49 3.46
C ARG A 548 29.48 36.52 4.49
N THR A 549 29.72 37.79 4.20
CA THR A 549 29.33 38.93 5.06
C THR A 549 27.82 39.15 5.22
N GLY A 550 26.97 38.38 4.53
CA GLY A 550 25.51 38.37 4.61
C GLY A 550 24.89 37.20 5.40
N TRP A 551 25.67 36.46 6.15
CA TRP A 551 25.25 35.26 6.87
C TRP A 551 24.28 35.49 8.02
N ARG A 552 24.38 36.62 8.69
CA ARG A 552 23.45 37.01 9.77
C ARG A 552 22.02 36.99 9.24
N ASP A 553 21.83 37.44 8.01
CA ASP A 553 20.52 37.59 7.38
C ASP A 553 19.94 36.24 6.98
N ALA A 554 20.74 35.30 6.43
CA ALA A 554 20.30 33.95 6.09
C ALA A 554 20.04 33.07 7.34
N LEU A 555 20.84 33.22 8.38
CA LEU A 555 20.67 32.54 9.67
C LEU A 555 19.46 33.11 10.42
N VAL A 556 19.34 34.45 10.46
CA VAL A 556 18.18 35.12 11.06
C VAL A 556 16.91 34.79 10.33
N ALA A 557 16.92 34.71 8.97
CA ALA A 557 15.77 34.30 8.19
C ALA A 557 15.42 32.82 8.43
N GLY A 558 16.38 31.91 8.45
CA GLY A 558 16.17 30.49 8.75
C GLY A 558 15.70 30.24 10.20
N ILE A 559 16.34 30.92 11.18
CA ILE A 559 15.95 30.85 12.59
C ILE A 559 14.61 31.57 12.82
N ALA A 560 14.36 32.70 12.16
CA ALA A 560 13.09 33.40 12.26
C ALA A 560 11.93 32.64 11.64
N CYS A 561 12.13 31.96 10.50
CA CYS A 561 11.16 31.04 9.94
C CYS A 561 10.86 29.85 10.88
N LEU A 562 11.91 29.26 11.48
CA LEU A 562 11.77 28.13 12.40
C LEU A 562 11.29 28.57 13.79
N ALA A 563 11.86 29.67 14.35
CA ALA A 563 11.45 30.21 15.66
C ALA A 563 10.10 30.90 15.58
N GLY A 564 9.75 31.57 14.49
CA GLY A 564 8.45 32.14 14.24
C GLY A 564 7.36 31.08 14.09
N GLY A 565 7.63 30.02 13.34
CA GLY A 565 6.76 28.85 13.27
C GLY A 565 6.62 28.16 14.63
N THR A 566 7.73 27.98 15.37
CA THR A 566 7.72 27.32 16.67
C THR A 566 7.11 28.20 17.78
N ALA A 567 7.33 29.53 17.76
CA ALA A 567 6.77 30.46 18.74
C ALA A 567 5.27 30.72 18.47
N ALA A 568 4.84 30.84 17.22
CA ALA A 568 3.42 30.89 16.85
C ALA A 568 2.71 29.62 17.28
N PHE A 569 3.39 28.48 17.15
CA PHE A 569 2.96 27.18 17.62
C PHE A 569 2.84 27.09 19.15
N ALA A 570 3.91 27.45 19.89
CA ALA A 570 3.91 27.44 21.36
C ALA A 570 2.82 28.36 21.94
N PHE A 571 2.58 29.49 21.30
CA PHE A 571 1.52 30.44 21.70
C PHE A 571 0.11 29.88 21.41
N ALA A 572 -0.09 29.19 20.30
CA ALA A 572 -1.36 28.53 19.96
C ALA A 572 -1.68 27.39 20.93
N VAL A 573 -0.68 26.57 21.27
CA VAL A 573 -0.81 25.44 22.21
C VAL A 573 -1.10 25.93 23.65
N VAL A 574 -0.44 26.98 24.10
CA VAL A 574 -0.60 27.49 25.48
C VAL A 574 -1.93 28.19 25.72
N ARG A 575 -2.56 28.75 24.71
CA ARG A 575 -3.82 29.50 24.87
C ARG A 575 -5.08 28.76 24.42
N GLY A 576 -4.98 27.57 23.85
CA GLY A 576 -6.17 26.81 23.36
C GLY A 576 -7.00 27.59 22.32
N GLY A 577 -6.42 28.59 21.66
CA GLY A 577 -7.07 29.53 20.77
C GLY A 577 -6.37 29.65 19.41
N THR A 578 -7.11 30.11 18.42
CA THR A 578 -6.63 30.42 17.08
C THR A 578 -5.66 31.62 17.15
N VAL A 579 -4.42 31.41 16.65
CA VAL A 579 -3.49 32.54 16.43
C VAL A 579 -4.09 33.47 15.38
N PRO A 580 -4.22 34.78 15.61
CA PRO A 580 -4.69 35.67 14.58
C PRO A 580 -3.82 35.52 13.32
N LEU A 581 -4.44 35.24 12.19
CA LEU A 581 -3.79 35.09 10.87
C LEU A 581 -2.83 36.25 10.59
N SER A 582 -3.17 37.47 11.03
CA SER A 582 -2.34 38.67 10.90
C SER A 582 -0.96 38.56 11.56
N ALA A 583 -0.85 37.92 12.73
CA ALA A 583 0.43 37.74 13.43
C ALA A 583 1.32 36.70 12.72
N PHE A 584 0.73 35.62 12.23
CA PHE A 584 1.43 34.59 11.44
C PHE A 584 1.90 35.14 10.10
N VAL A 585 1.03 35.89 9.39
CA VAL A 585 1.34 36.57 8.13
C VAL A 585 2.44 37.62 8.31
N ALA A 586 2.40 38.40 9.37
CA ALA A 586 3.42 39.42 9.67
C ALA A 586 4.81 38.80 9.92
N LEU A 587 4.88 37.67 10.66
CA LEU A 587 6.12 36.94 10.92
C LEU A 587 6.72 36.33 9.63
N TRP A 588 5.88 35.75 8.77
CA TRP A 588 6.31 35.18 7.48
C TRP A 588 6.69 36.25 6.46
N LEU A 589 5.98 37.38 6.41
CA LEU A 589 6.35 38.54 5.58
C LEU A 589 7.69 39.14 6.04
N ALA A 590 7.91 39.27 7.35
CA ALA A 590 9.18 39.73 7.89
C ALA A 590 10.32 38.80 7.51
N ALA A 591 10.15 37.47 7.63
CA ALA A 591 11.12 36.46 7.25
C ALA A 591 11.38 36.46 5.71
N GLY A 592 10.34 36.67 4.90
CA GLY A 592 10.43 36.79 3.44
C GLY A 592 11.14 38.08 3.00
N ILE A 593 10.85 39.22 3.64
CA ILE A 593 11.50 40.51 3.37
C ILE A 593 12.98 40.48 3.76
N ILE A 594 13.32 39.87 4.90
CA ILE A 594 14.71 39.72 5.38
C ILE A 594 15.49 38.79 4.42
N SER A 595 14.90 37.69 3.94
CA SER A 595 15.55 36.80 2.97
C SER A 595 15.69 37.42 1.58
N ALA A 596 14.77 38.29 1.16
CA ALA A 596 14.86 39.02 -0.10
C ALA A 596 15.86 40.17 -0.05
N GLY A 597 16.02 40.83 1.11
CA GLY A 597 16.98 41.92 1.34
C GLY A 597 18.43 41.47 1.35
N SER A 598 18.72 40.22 1.78
CA SER A 598 20.08 39.66 1.85
C SER A 598 20.63 39.16 0.50
N ALA A 599 19.83 39.11 -0.55
CA ALA A 599 20.20 38.64 -1.89
C ALA A 599 20.80 39.74 -2.83
N GLY A 600 21.40 40.74 -2.26
CA GLY A 600 21.93 41.91 -2.98
C GLY A 600 23.21 41.70 -3.74
N ALA A 601 23.38 40.78 -4.65
CA ALA A 601 24.31 40.83 -5.84
C ALA A 601 24.29 39.47 -6.58
N ALA A 602 23.63 39.42 -7.72
CA ALA A 602 23.85 38.61 -8.92
C ALA A 602 22.54 38.05 -9.53
N PRO A 603 22.48 37.60 -10.79
CA PRO A 603 21.33 37.68 -11.67
C PRO A 603 20.30 36.58 -11.45
N LEU A 604 19.58 36.64 -10.32
CA LEU A 604 18.57 35.64 -9.92
C LEU A 604 17.16 36.23 -9.96
N ARG A 605 16.73 36.72 -11.14
CA ARG A 605 15.31 37.10 -11.32
C ARG A 605 14.36 35.91 -11.02
N LEU A 606 14.74 34.70 -11.42
CA LEU A 606 13.96 33.47 -11.17
C LEU A 606 13.93 33.06 -9.69
N GLY A 607 15.04 33.14 -8.96
CA GLY A 607 15.09 32.82 -7.52
C GLY A 607 14.24 33.77 -6.68
N ARG A 608 14.21 35.09 -7.00
CA ARG A 608 13.34 36.07 -6.35
C ARG A 608 11.87 35.81 -6.64
N VAL A 609 11.52 35.47 -7.89
CA VAL A 609 10.14 35.11 -8.26
C VAL A 609 9.70 33.85 -7.52
N ILE A 610 10.52 32.81 -7.48
CA ILE A 610 10.22 31.58 -6.75
C ILE A 610 10.09 31.84 -5.25
N THR A 611 10.95 32.66 -4.64
CA THR A 611 10.83 33.05 -3.21
C THR A 611 9.55 33.83 -2.96
N ILE A 612 9.20 34.79 -3.81
CA ILE A 612 7.95 35.55 -3.68
C ILE A 612 6.73 34.66 -3.87
N VAL A 613 6.73 33.82 -4.91
CA VAL A 613 5.64 32.87 -5.16
C VAL A 613 5.51 31.86 -4.03
N SER A 614 6.62 31.37 -3.48
CA SER A 614 6.62 30.44 -2.32
C SER A 614 6.12 31.13 -1.06
N VAL A 615 6.46 32.37 -0.81
CA VAL A 615 5.98 33.16 0.34
C VAL A 615 4.48 33.48 0.17
N VAL A 616 4.04 33.89 -1.02
CA VAL A 616 2.63 34.16 -1.30
C VAL A 616 1.79 32.87 -1.23
N ALA A 617 2.31 31.75 -1.76
CA ALA A 617 1.69 30.44 -1.63
C ALA A 617 1.63 29.98 -0.16
N ALA A 618 2.70 30.19 0.61
CA ALA A 618 2.73 29.86 2.04
C ALA A 618 1.75 30.73 2.86
N ILE A 619 1.58 32.00 2.51
CA ILE A 619 0.59 32.91 3.10
C ILE A 619 -0.82 32.42 2.76
N GLY A 620 -1.09 32.13 1.49
CA GLY A 620 -2.40 31.61 1.04
C GLY A 620 -2.73 30.25 1.68
N ILE A 621 -1.74 29.37 1.75
CA ILE A 621 -1.86 28.07 2.41
C ILE A 621 -2.01 28.21 3.93
N GLY A 622 -1.28 29.14 4.57
CA GLY A 622 -1.42 29.43 5.99
C GLY A 622 -2.79 30.00 6.35
N ALA A 623 -3.37 30.80 5.46
CA ALA A 623 -4.72 31.34 5.61
C ALA A 623 -5.80 30.23 5.51
N ILE A 624 -5.60 29.27 4.60
CA ILE A 624 -6.49 28.10 4.45
C ILE A 624 -6.24 27.08 5.56
N ALA A 625 -5.01 27.02 6.11
CA ALA A 625 -4.52 25.98 7.00
C ALA A 625 -4.54 26.37 8.50
N SER A 626 -5.23 27.44 8.90
CA SER A 626 -5.30 27.88 10.31
C SER A 626 -5.80 26.79 11.27
N HIS A 627 -6.45 25.75 10.79
CA HIS A 627 -6.86 24.55 11.54
C HIS A 627 -6.03 23.28 11.21
N ARG A 628 -4.90 23.39 10.47
CA ARG A 628 -4.11 22.25 9.96
C ARG A 628 -2.61 22.42 10.19
N PRO A 629 -2.16 22.42 11.45
CA PRO A 629 -0.75 22.65 11.77
C PRO A 629 0.21 21.60 11.17
N ALA A 630 -0.23 20.37 11.01
CA ALA A 630 0.51 19.29 10.36
C ALA A 630 0.88 19.62 8.89
N ALA A 631 -0.11 20.13 8.12
CA ALA A 631 0.11 20.56 6.74
C ALA A 631 1.12 21.71 6.64
N VAL A 632 1.04 22.71 7.55
CA VAL A 632 1.96 23.86 7.58
C VAL A 632 3.40 23.38 7.78
N ILE A 633 3.62 22.47 8.71
CA ILE A 633 4.96 21.90 8.96
C ILE A 633 5.46 21.15 7.73
N ALA A 634 4.66 20.22 7.19
CA ALA A 634 5.06 19.44 6.03
C ALA A 634 5.39 20.32 4.82
N LEU A 635 4.54 21.32 4.50
CA LEU A 635 4.79 22.28 3.41
C LEU A 635 6.04 23.14 3.66
N SER A 636 6.30 23.55 4.91
CA SER A 636 7.50 24.29 5.24
C SER A 636 8.76 23.48 4.93
N PHE A 637 8.81 22.21 5.31
CA PHE A 637 9.91 21.31 4.97
C PHE A 637 9.99 21.03 3.46
N ALA A 638 8.86 20.91 2.75
CA ALA A 638 8.83 20.77 1.30
C ALA A 638 9.44 21.98 0.58
N LEU A 639 9.12 23.22 1.02
CA LEU A 639 9.68 24.44 0.49
C LEU A 639 11.19 24.54 0.74
N VAL A 640 11.65 24.19 1.95
CA VAL A 640 13.08 24.13 2.30
C VAL A 640 13.77 23.10 1.39
N ALA A 641 13.19 21.94 1.22
CA ALA A 641 13.75 20.89 0.36
C ALA A 641 13.84 21.34 -1.11
N ALA A 642 12.79 21.98 -1.64
CA ALA A 642 12.77 22.55 -2.98
C ALA A 642 13.85 23.63 -3.17
N TRP A 643 14.01 24.51 -2.18
CA TRP A 643 15.06 25.52 -2.19
C TRP A 643 16.46 24.91 -2.29
N TYR A 644 16.78 23.91 -1.45
CA TYR A 644 18.07 23.23 -1.50
C TYR A 644 18.26 22.43 -2.81
N ALA A 645 17.18 21.80 -3.35
CA ALA A 645 17.24 21.06 -4.59
C ALA A 645 17.60 21.96 -5.78
N ILE A 646 17.02 23.17 -5.86
CA ILE A 646 17.28 24.13 -6.94
C ILE A 646 18.72 24.68 -6.86
N GLN A 647 19.24 24.87 -5.64
CA GLN A 647 20.57 25.46 -5.41
C GLN A 647 21.73 24.46 -5.61
N THR A 648 21.44 23.17 -5.74
CA THR A 648 22.45 22.13 -5.75
C THR A 648 22.54 21.35 -7.05
N ARG A 649 23.68 20.68 -7.27
CA ARG A 649 23.85 19.77 -8.42
C ARG A 649 22.96 18.54 -8.27
N PRO A 650 22.53 17.89 -9.35
CA PRO A 650 21.58 16.77 -9.31
C PRO A 650 21.86 15.71 -8.26
N ALA A 651 23.10 15.28 -8.14
CA ALA A 651 23.49 14.28 -7.15
C ALA A 651 23.25 14.67 -5.68
N ARG A 652 23.19 15.98 -5.40
CA ARG A 652 22.90 16.52 -4.06
C ARG A 652 21.47 17.02 -3.97
N ALA A 653 20.82 17.27 -5.09
CA ALA A 653 19.43 17.66 -5.17
C ALA A 653 18.50 16.47 -4.91
N LEU A 654 18.84 15.26 -5.41
CA LEU A 654 18.00 14.07 -5.29
C LEU A 654 17.56 13.77 -3.84
N PRO A 655 18.43 13.74 -2.81
CA PRO A 655 17.98 13.55 -1.43
C PRO A 655 16.96 14.60 -0.96
N TRP A 656 17.14 15.86 -1.35
CA TRP A 656 16.20 16.95 -1.04
C TRP A 656 14.87 16.78 -1.78
N ILE A 657 14.91 16.31 -3.03
CA ILE A 657 13.69 16.00 -3.79
C ILE A 657 12.91 14.88 -3.13
N LEU A 658 13.57 13.82 -2.66
CA LEU A 658 12.90 12.75 -1.93
C LEU A 658 12.22 13.29 -0.67
N VAL A 659 12.91 14.13 0.13
CA VAL A 659 12.32 14.79 1.29
C VAL A 659 11.13 15.67 0.89
N GLY A 660 11.27 16.47 -0.16
CA GLY A 660 10.20 17.35 -0.64
C GLY A 660 8.96 16.60 -1.09
N LEU A 661 9.13 15.53 -1.87
CA LEU A 661 8.02 14.67 -2.31
C LEU A 661 7.32 13.98 -1.14
N GLY A 662 8.06 13.46 -0.16
CA GLY A 662 7.49 12.87 1.06
C GLY A 662 6.68 13.91 1.85
N CYS A 663 7.20 15.12 2.03
CA CYS A 663 6.49 16.21 2.69
C CYS A 663 5.22 16.64 1.91
N LEU A 664 5.25 16.66 0.58
CA LEU A 664 4.08 16.97 -0.24
C LEU A 664 3.00 15.88 -0.14
N ALA A 665 3.38 14.60 -0.11
CA ALA A 665 2.46 13.49 0.11
C ALA A 665 1.75 13.62 1.46
N ILE A 666 2.51 13.91 2.54
CA ILE A 666 1.95 14.15 3.87
C ILE A 666 1.02 15.37 3.87
N ALA A 667 1.44 16.48 3.27
CA ALA A 667 0.62 17.69 3.23
C ALA A 667 -0.68 17.46 2.43
N GLY A 668 -0.63 16.69 1.36
CA GLY A 668 -1.79 16.41 0.50
C GLY A 668 -2.95 15.78 1.27
N VAL A 669 -2.67 14.77 2.09
CA VAL A 669 -3.70 14.06 2.87
C VAL A 669 -4.27 14.89 4.03
N GLU A 670 -3.66 16.02 4.35
CA GLU A 670 -4.21 16.99 5.31
C GLU A 670 -5.28 17.89 4.68
N PHE A 671 -5.36 17.99 3.34
CA PHE A 671 -6.33 18.82 2.63
C PHE A 671 -7.41 18.00 1.94
N VAL A 672 -7.05 16.84 1.41
CA VAL A 672 -7.96 16.01 0.62
C VAL A 672 -7.83 14.54 1.01
N PHE A 673 -8.91 13.81 0.80
CA PHE A 673 -8.94 12.36 0.85
C PHE A 673 -9.71 11.81 -0.35
N ILE A 674 -9.48 10.55 -0.66
CA ILE A 674 -10.21 9.86 -1.71
C ILE A 674 -11.36 9.12 -1.06
N SER A 675 -12.58 9.41 -1.50
CA SER A 675 -13.80 8.81 -0.98
C SER A 675 -13.84 7.32 -1.30
N ASP A 676 -14.15 6.51 -0.30
CA ASP A 676 -14.24 5.06 -0.39
C ASP A 676 -15.43 4.53 0.46
N ASP A 677 -15.46 3.25 0.75
CA ASP A 677 -16.50 2.60 1.58
C ASP A 677 -16.57 3.10 3.02
N LEU A 678 -15.60 3.88 3.49
CA LEU A 678 -15.55 4.49 4.83
C LEU A 678 -15.99 5.95 4.84
N SER A 679 -16.36 6.51 3.68
CA SER A 679 -16.76 7.91 3.55
C SER A 679 -18.02 8.21 4.36
N GLY A 680 -18.08 9.43 4.92
CA GLY A 680 -19.19 9.89 5.77
C GLY A 680 -19.10 9.48 7.24
N GLY A 681 -17.98 8.88 7.69
CA GLY A 681 -17.70 8.55 9.10
C GLY A 681 -16.34 9.08 9.56
N ASP A 682 -16.00 8.82 10.83
CA ASP A 682 -14.70 9.23 11.41
C ASP A 682 -13.50 8.62 10.66
N TRP A 683 -13.67 7.45 10.09
CA TRP A 683 -12.65 6.70 9.36
C TRP A 683 -12.46 7.11 7.90
N GLN A 684 -13.17 8.15 7.40
CA GLN A 684 -13.16 8.57 5.99
C GLN A 684 -11.76 8.84 5.39
N ARG A 685 -10.77 9.21 6.22
CA ARG A 685 -9.38 9.45 5.80
C ARG A 685 -8.48 8.23 5.90
N MET A 686 -8.95 7.16 6.51
CA MET A 686 -8.09 6.03 6.94
C MET A 686 -7.23 5.50 5.79
N ASN A 687 -7.84 5.10 4.69
CA ASN A 687 -7.14 4.52 3.55
C ASN A 687 -6.22 5.52 2.85
N THR A 688 -6.66 6.79 2.69
CA THR A 688 -5.84 7.84 2.08
C THR A 688 -4.59 8.12 2.91
N VAL A 689 -4.72 8.31 4.22
CA VAL A 689 -3.57 8.51 5.12
C VAL A 689 -2.65 7.30 5.08
N PHE A 690 -3.20 6.09 5.21
CA PHE A 690 -2.44 4.85 5.20
C PHE A 690 -1.55 4.72 3.95
N LYS A 691 -2.13 4.86 2.78
CA LYS A 691 -1.42 4.62 1.52
C LYS A 691 -0.36 5.70 1.24
N PHE A 692 -0.71 6.98 1.42
CA PHE A 692 0.25 8.06 1.19
C PHE A 692 1.34 8.15 2.28
N TYR A 693 1.04 7.75 3.53
CA TYR A 693 2.03 7.73 4.60
C TYR A 693 3.10 6.66 4.36
N ASN A 694 2.75 5.50 3.81
CA ASN A 694 3.72 4.49 3.40
C ASN A 694 4.69 5.03 2.34
N GLN A 695 4.19 5.73 1.31
CA GLN A 695 5.03 6.40 0.31
C GLN A 695 5.93 7.47 0.93
N ALA A 696 5.37 8.32 1.80
CA ALA A 696 6.11 9.35 2.49
C ALA A 696 7.22 8.76 3.37
N TRP A 697 6.98 7.61 4.02
CA TRP A 697 7.98 6.91 4.83
C TRP A 697 9.20 6.49 4.00
N LEU A 698 8.98 5.88 2.82
CA LEU A 698 10.08 5.52 1.90
C LEU A 698 10.90 6.75 1.49
N LEU A 699 10.21 7.81 1.10
CA LEU A 699 10.82 9.03 0.58
C LEU A 699 11.59 9.80 1.66
N LEU A 700 10.99 10.02 2.82
CA LEU A 700 11.62 10.71 3.95
C LEU A 700 12.74 9.87 4.56
N GLY A 701 12.54 8.57 4.72
CA GLY A 701 13.55 7.66 5.24
C GLY A 701 14.81 7.64 4.38
N ALA A 702 14.67 7.44 3.07
CA ALA A 702 15.80 7.45 2.14
C ALA A 702 16.42 8.85 2.00
N GLY A 703 15.59 9.90 1.88
CA GLY A 703 16.05 11.27 1.72
C GLY A 703 16.84 11.78 2.93
N SER A 704 16.29 11.65 4.14
CA SER A 704 16.95 12.10 5.38
C SER A 704 18.25 11.33 5.69
N ALA A 705 18.24 10.01 5.47
CA ALA A 705 19.45 9.18 5.64
C ALA A 705 20.57 9.59 4.67
N LEU A 706 20.25 9.84 3.40
CA LEU A 706 21.20 10.34 2.40
C LEU A 706 21.73 11.73 2.75
N LEU A 707 20.90 12.64 3.26
CA LEU A 707 21.32 13.97 3.71
C LEU A 707 22.30 13.86 4.87
N LEU A 708 22.01 13.01 5.86
CA LEU A 708 22.88 12.76 7.01
C LEU A 708 24.24 12.18 6.58
N ALA A 709 24.22 11.18 5.70
CA ALA A 709 25.44 10.58 5.13
C ALA A 709 26.25 11.59 4.30
N HIS A 710 25.58 12.50 3.57
CA HIS A 710 26.27 13.59 2.86
C HIS A 710 26.96 14.55 3.84
N LEU A 711 26.27 14.93 4.92
CA LEU A 711 26.84 15.80 5.96
C LEU A 711 28.05 15.14 6.64
N TRP A 712 27.94 13.84 6.98
CA TRP A 712 29.03 13.05 7.52
C TRP A 712 30.26 13.02 6.62
N SER A 713 30.05 12.75 5.34
CA SER A 713 31.14 12.68 4.36
C SER A 713 31.95 13.99 4.27
N ARG A 714 31.28 15.13 4.43
CA ARG A 714 31.90 16.47 4.43
C ARG A 714 32.61 16.81 5.74
N SER A 715 32.27 16.13 6.85
CA SER A 715 32.94 16.34 8.15
C SER A 715 34.34 15.72 8.23
N ARG A 716 34.62 14.73 7.36
CA ARG A 716 35.92 14.03 7.33
C ARG A 716 36.94 14.62 6.35
N THR A 717 36.52 15.40 5.37
CA THR A 717 37.42 16.07 4.45
C THR A 717 37.92 17.37 5.12
N LEU A 718 39.01 17.30 5.84
CA LEU A 718 39.83 18.48 6.08
C LEU A 718 40.31 19.01 4.71
N PRO A 719 40.38 20.32 4.48
CA PRO A 719 41.02 20.84 3.30
C PRO A 719 42.54 20.49 3.40
N ALA A 720 42.93 19.32 2.90
CA ALA A 720 44.30 19.08 2.52
C ALA A 720 44.59 20.08 1.42
N GLY A 721 45.58 20.92 1.59
CA GLY A 721 45.99 21.92 0.62
C GLY A 721 46.28 21.22 -0.69
N ASP A 722 45.36 21.25 -1.64
CA ASP A 722 45.68 21.11 -3.07
C ASP A 722 46.35 22.44 -3.47
N ILE A 723 47.62 22.50 -3.19
CA ILE A 723 48.53 23.44 -3.86
C ILE A 723 48.69 22.87 -5.24
N ASP A 724 47.79 23.27 -6.16
CA ASP A 724 47.98 23.08 -7.59
C ASP A 724 49.00 24.11 -8.07
N HIS A 725 50.27 23.68 -8.14
CA HIS A 725 51.39 24.47 -8.58
C HIS A 725 51.35 24.91 -10.06
N ARG A 726 50.20 24.79 -10.74
CA ARG A 726 50.04 25.10 -12.17
C ARG A 726 49.20 26.33 -12.48
N SER A 727 48.85 27.19 -11.55
CA SER A 727 48.15 28.45 -11.86
C SER A 727 48.73 29.64 -11.10
N ALA A 728 50.00 29.91 -11.37
CA ALA A 728 50.68 31.14 -10.90
C ALA A 728 50.44 32.37 -11.81
N ALA A 729 49.35 32.40 -12.57
CA ALA A 729 49.13 33.47 -13.55
C ALA A 729 47.75 34.18 -13.45
N ASN A 730 46.93 33.94 -12.43
CA ASN A 730 45.72 34.74 -12.29
C ASN A 730 45.53 35.18 -10.82
N LYS A 731 45.63 36.50 -10.58
CA LYS A 731 45.50 37.18 -9.28
C LYS A 731 44.04 37.24 -8.83
N ASP A 732 43.33 36.13 -8.77
CA ASP A 732 42.10 36.02 -7.99
C ASP A 732 42.42 35.39 -6.64
N ILE A 733 42.32 36.17 -5.61
CA ILE A 733 42.57 35.83 -4.21
C ILE A 733 41.57 34.75 -3.85
N THR A 734 41.93 33.48 -4.02
CA THR A 734 41.21 32.36 -3.40
C THR A 734 41.51 32.37 -1.92
N LEU A 735 40.58 32.91 -1.09
CA LEU A 735 40.62 32.86 0.35
C LEU A 735 40.66 31.39 0.82
N VAL A 736 41.87 30.88 1.06
CA VAL A 736 42.03 29.59 1.77
C VAL A 736 41.43 29.75 3.14
N PRO A 737 40.44 28.94 3.55
CA PRO A 737 39.82 29.10 4.86
C PRO A 737 40.84 28.89 5.96
N HIS A 738 40.90 29.82 6.89
CA HIS A 738 41.77 29.71 8.05
C HIS A 738 41.55 28.36 8.76
N PRO A 739 42.60 27.60 9.20
CA PRO A 739 42.49 26.26 9.79
C PRO A 739 41.46 26.18 10.94
N ARG A 740 41.36 27.24 11.77
CA ARG A 740 40.37 27.32 12.86
C ARG A 740 38.91 27.33 12.35
N THR A 741 38.60 27.95 11.21
CA THR A 741 37.25 27.98 10.64
C THR A 741 36.89 26.62 10.01
N ALA A 742 37.85 25.92 9.42
CA ALA A 742 37.69 24.58 8.90
C ALA A 742 37.39 23.57 10.02
N MET A 743 38.14 23.65 11.14
CA MET A 743 37.94 22.77 12.27
C MET A 743 36.59 23.00 12.98
N ARG A 744 36.18 24.25 13.19
CA ARG A 744 34.86 24.59 13.78
C ARG A 744 33.71 24.11 12.87
N SER A 745 33.83 24.18 11.55
CA SER A 745 32.84 23.66 10.61
C SER A 745 32.73 22.12 10.67
N ALA A 746 33.85 21.41 10.88
CA ALA A 746 33.86 19.96 11.06
C ALA A 746 33.17 19.55 12.37
N VAL A 747 33.39 20.29 13.47
CA VAL A 747 32.71 20.07 14.74
C VAL A 747 31.20 20.22 14.61
N VAL A 748 30.69 21.31 14.00
CA VAL A 748 29.24 21.52 13.78
C VAL A 748 28.63 20.36 12.99
N ARG A 749 29.32 19.92 11.94
CA ARG A 749 28.81 18.78 11.14
C ARG A 749 28.80 17.47 11.94
N ARG A 750 29.83 17.21 12.73
CA ARG A 750 29.90 16.00 13.58
C ARG A 750 28.79 16.03 14.63
N SER A 751 28.59 17.14 15.32
CA SER A 751 27.49 17.29 16.30
C SER A 751 26.12 17.07 15.64
N ALA A 752 25.91 17.67 14.49
CA ALA A 752 24.68 17.47 13.72
C ALA A 752 24.46 15.99 13.29
N CYS A 753 25.55 15.30 12.88
CA CYS A 753 25.49 13.87 12.57
C CYS A 753 25.18 13.03 13.80
N VAL A 754 25.71 13.37 14.97
CA VAL A 754 25.41 12.66 16.23
C VAL A 754 23.94 12.84 16.59
N VAL A 755 23.39 14.06 16.55
CA VAL A 755 21.98 14.30 16.85
C VAL A 755 21.07 13.56 15.87
N GLY A 756 21.39 13.62 14.56
CA GLY A 756 20.61 12.88 13.55
C GLY A 756 20.71 11.36 13.72
N ALA A 757 21.89 10.84 14.10
CA ALA A 757 22.06 9.42 14.39
C ALA A 757 21.26 9.00 15.63
N VAL A 758 21.26 9.81 16.69
CA VAL A 758 20.46 9.57 17.90
C VAL A 758 18.97 9.52 17.56
N ALA A 759 18.48 10.44 16.72
CA ALA A 759 17.08 10.42 16.26
C ALA A 759 16.73 9.09 15.56
N ILE A 760 17.59 8.60 14.66
CA ILE A 760 17.38 7.32 13.97
C ILE A 760 17.46 6.16 14.97
N VAL A 761 18.42 6.18 15.90
CA VAL A 761 18.57 5.13 16.93
C VAL A 761 17.35 5.07 17.85
N THR A 762 16.72 6.23 18.16
CA THR A 762 15.47 6.25 18.93
C THR A 762 14.37 5.44 18.23
N GLY A 763 14.32 5.47 16.89
CA GLY A 763 13.40 4.66 16.11
C GLY A 763 13.61 3.14 16.24
N LEU A 764 14.79 2.67 16.68
CA LEU A 764 15.07 1.26 16.93
C LEU A 764 14.40 0.73 18.21
N LEU A 765 13.83 1.61 19.04
CA LEU A 765 13.04 1.18 20.20
C LEU A 765 11.84 0.34 19.78
N TYR A 766 11.18 0.71 18.67
CA TYR A 766 10.06 -0.05 18.17
C TYR A 766 10.44 -1.48 17.75
N PRO A 767 11.40 -1.74 16.85
CA PRO A 767 11.77 -3.11 16.52
C PRO A 767 12.26 -3.92 17.73
N THR A 768 12.85 -3.30 18.72
CA THR A 768 13.31 -3.98 19.93
C THR A 768 12.15 -4.49 20.77
N PHE A 769 11.17 -3.65 21.09
CA PHE A 769 10.06 -4.01 21.97
C PHE A 769 8.85 -4.54 21.19
N GLY A 770 8.55 -3.98 20.02
CA GLY A 770 7.43 -4.37 19.18
C GLY A 770 7.58 -5.79 18.62
N THR A 771 8.80 -6.19 18.20
CA THR A 771 9.04 -7.57 17.74
C THR A 771 8.82 -8.56 18.89
N THR A 772 9.36 -8.26 20.08
CA THR A 772 9.18 -9.13 21.25
C THR A 772 7.70 -9.24 21.62
N ALA A 773 6.97 -8.12 21.64
CA ALA A 773 5.54 -8.11 21.94
C ALA A 773 4.72 -8.87 20.88
N ARG A 774 5.08 -8.74 19.59
CA ARG A 774 4.41 -9.49 18.51
C ARG A 774 4.65 -11.00 18.63
N LEU A 775 5.87 -11.42 18.92
CA LEU A 775 6.21 -12.84 19.05
C LEU A 775 5.69 -13.46 20.35
N ALA A 776 5.34 -12.65 21.34
CA ALA A 776 4.76 -13.09 22.60
C ALA A 776 3.21 -13.16 22.57
N GLN A 777 2.57 -12.86 21.44
CA GLN A 777 1.12 -13.00 21.32
C GLN A 777 0.70 -14.46 21.41
N ASP A 778 -0.41 -14.71 22.15
CA ASP A 778 -0.96 -16.06 22.28
C ASP A 778 -1.50 -16.58 20.94
N MET A 779 -1.28 -17.85 20.69
CA MET A 779 -1.92 -18.64 19.64
C MET A 779 -2.89 -19.64 20.27
N PRO A 780 -3.96 -20.06 19.54
CA PRO A 780 -4.90 -21.07 20.04
C PRO A 780 -4.26 -22.41 20.44
N SER A 781 -3.14 -22.75 19.86
CA SER A 781 -2.22 -23.80 20.34
C SER A 781 -0.78 -23.37 20.06
N SER A 782 0.18 -23.94 20.77
CA SER A 782 1.60 -23.72 20.55
C SER A 782 2.10 -24.64 19.43
N PRO A 783 2.37 -24.12 18.22
CA PRO A 783 2.94 -24.92 17.14
C PRO A 783 4.35 -25.38 17.52
N GLN A 784 4.87 -26.37 16.79
CA GLN A 784 6.25 -26.78 16.94
C GLN A 784 7.19 -25.58 16.73
N PHE A 785 8.20 -25.47 17.58
CA PHE A 785 9.21 -24.42 17.46
C PHE A 785 9.90 -24.47 16.08
N LEU A 786 10.03 -23.31 15.43
CA LEU A 786 10.64 -23.14 14.10
C LEU A 786 9.94 -23.95 12.99
N THR A 787 8.65 -23.76 12.82
CA THR A 787 7.89 -24.28 11.68
C THR A 787 7.46 -23.15 10.71
N LEU A 788 7.28 -23.47 9.44
CA LEU A 788 6.65 -22.61 8.43
C LEU A 788 5.22 -23.07 8.09
N ASP A 789 4.68 -24.03 8.84
CA ASP A 789 3.29 -24.42 8.70
C ASP A 789 2.37 -23.42 9.41
N GLY A 790 1.71 -22.59 8.62
CA GLY A 790 0.80 -21.57 9.12
C GLY A 790 -0.53 -22.10 9.66
N TYR A 791 -0.82 -23.37 9.47
CA TYR A 791 -1.99 -24.08 10.04
C TYR A 791 -1.64 -24.95 11.24
N ALA A 792 -0.38 -25.03 11.64
CA ALA A 792 0.05 -25.86 12.77
C ALA A 792 -0.69 -25.56 14.08
N TRP A 793 -1.18 -24.35 14.25
CA TRP A 793 -2.00 -23.94 15.41
C TRP A 793 -3.37 -24.63 15.46
N MET A 794 -3.93 -25.09 14.34
CA MET A 794 -5.23 -25.80 14.31
C MET A 794 -5.14 -27.19 14.94
N ASN A 795 -3.96 -27.78 15.01
CA ASN A 795 -3.75 -29.08 15.66
C ASN A 795 -3.85 -28.92 17.19
N GLY A 796 -4.95 -29.37 17.78
CA GLY A 796 -5.28 -29.14 19.19
C GLY A 796 -5.61 -27.69 19.52
N GLY A 797 -5.75 -26.80 18.53
CA GLY A 797 -6.12 -25.40 18.72
C GLY A 797 -7.58 -25.23 19.09
N THR A 798 -7.85 -24.40 20.10
CA THR A 798 -9.19 -24.06 20.54
C THR A 798 -9.37 -22.58 20.75
N ILE A 799 -10.57 -22.07 20.51
CA ILE A 799 -10.97 -20.72 20.93
C ILE A 799 -12.29 -20.83 21.72
N GLN A 800 -12.59 -19.79 22.51
CA GLN A 800 -13.90 -19.66 23.15
C GLN A 800 -14.73 -18.63 22.37
N ASN A 801 -16.03 -18.95 22.22
CA ASN A 801 -17.00 -18.00 21.69
C ASN A 801 -17.41 -16.98 22.79
N ALA A 802 -18.31 -16.05 22.48
CA ALA A 802 -18.74 -15.02 23.42
C ALA A 802 -19.53 -15.57 24.63
N THR A 803 -20.11 -16.78 24.56
CA THR A 803 -20.83 -17.47 25.64
C THR A 803 -19.96 -18.44 26.44
N GLY A 804 -18.70 -18.65 26.03
CA GLY A 804 -17.75 -19.50 26.74
C GLY A 804 -17.67 -20.94 26.21
N ASP A 805 -18.41 -21.29 25.15
CA ASP A 805 -18.29 -22.59 24.50
C ASP A 805 -16.98 -22.73 23.77
N THR A 806 -16.38 -23.89 23.78
CA THR A 806 -15.12 -24.21 23.12
C THR A 806 -15.35 -24.58 21.66
N ILE A 807 -14.63 -23.96 20.75
CA ILE A 807 -14.54 -24.27 19.32
C ILE A 807 -13.21 -24.94 19.05
N GLU A 808 -13.26 -26.18 18.55
CA GLU A 808 -12.09 -27.00 18.21
C GLU A 808 -11.82 -26.97 16.70
N PHE A 809 -10.54 -26.95 16.30
CA PHE A 809 -10.14 -26.85 14.88
C PHE A 809 -9.54 -28.11 14.30
N ASP A 810 -9.31 -29.15 15.08
CA ASP A 810 -8.71 -30.41 14.64
C ASP A 810 -9.50 -31.09 13.50
N GLY A 811 -10.83 -31.11 13.63
CA GLY A 811 -11.72 -31.64 12.61
C GLY A 811 -11.67 -30.84 11.32
N ASP A 812 -11.61 -29.51 11.44
CA ASP A 812 -11.53 -28.59 10.30
C ASP A 812 -10.18 -28.75 9.56
N LEU A 813 -9.05 -28.90 10.28
CA LEU A 813 -7.76 -29.16 9.68
C LEU A 813 -7.79 -30.43 8.81
N LYS A 814 -8.35 -31.51 9.34
CA LYS A 814 -8.47 -32.77 8.59
C LYS A 814 -9.46 -32.67 7.42
N ALA A 815 -10.52 -31.87 7.55
CA ALA A 815 -11.42 -31.58 6.44
C ALA A 815 -10.74 -30.78 5.32
N ILE A 816 -9.89 -29.81 5.68
CA ILE A 816 -9.05 -29.06 4.73
C ILE A 816 -8.10 -30.00 3.97
N GLU A 817 -7.42 -30.89 4.70
CA GLU A 817 -6.53 -31.88 4.11
C GLU A 817 -7.28 -32.80 3.14
N TRP A 818 -8.45 -33.29 3.57
CA TRP A 818 -9.29 -34.16 2.75
C TRP A 818 -9.77 -33.45 1.47
N LEU A 819 -10.25 -32.20 1.56
CA LEU A 819 -10.69 -31.40 0.41
C LEU A 819 -9.53 -31.16 -0.56
N ASN A 820 -8.34 -30.79 -0.05
CA ASN A 820 -7.17 -30.57 -0.89
C ASN A 820 -6.74 -31.84 -1.65
N ALA A 821 -6.96 -33.03 -1.09
CA ALA A 821 -6.63 -34.31 -1.71
C ALA A 821 -7.74 -34.80 -2.69
N ASN A 822 -9.01 -34.55 -2.38
CA ASN A 822 -10.14 -35.23 -3.06
C ASN A 822 -10.97 -34.30 -3.95
N ALA A 823 -11.06 -32.97 -3.64
CA ALA A 823 -11.84 -32.05 -4.47
C ALA A 823 -11.16 -31.86 -5.85
N ARG A 824 -11.90 -32.14 -6.91
CA ARG A 824 -11.45 -32.00 -8.30
C ARG A 824 -12.12 -30.77 -8.95
N GLY A 825 -11.38 -30.10 -9.82
CA GLY A 825 -11.87 -28.86 -10.46
C GLY A 825 -11.99 -27.71 -9.46
N ASN A 826 -13.05 -26.92 -9.58
CA ASN A 826 -13.31 -25.76 -8.77
C ASN A 826 -14.71 -25.78 -8.13
N PRO A 827 -15.04 -26.84 -7.32
CA PRO A 827 -16.36 -26.97 -6.73
C PRO A 827 -16.65 -25.87 -5.72
N VAL A 828 -17.89 -25.38 -5.73
CA VAL A 828 -18.35 -24.40 -4.74
C VAL A 828 -18.57 -25.10 -3.40
N ILE A 829 -18.11 -24.51 -2.33
CA ILE A 829 -18.34 -24.94 -0.95
C ILE A 829 -19.31 -23.99 -0.24
N LEU A 830 -19.98 -24.50 0.80
CA LEU A 830 -20.74 -23.70 1.76
C LEU A 830 -20.11 -23.86 3.14
N GLU A 831 -19.73 -22.74 3.73
CA GLU A 831 -19.25 -22.62 5.11
C GLU A 831 -19.83 -21.35 5.74
N ALA A 832 -19.75 -21.19 7.07
CA ALA A 832 -20.28 -20.03 7.76
C ALA A 832 -19.70 -18.72 7.22
N SER A 833 -20.55 -17.78 6.79
CA SER A 833 -20.20 -16.42 6.44
C SER A 833 -20.21 -15.56 7.70
N ILE A 834 -19.07 -15.48 8.36
CA ILE A 834 -18.83 -14.70 9.57
C ILE A 834 -18.00 -13.48 9.20
N GLY A 835 -18.26 -12.33 9.83
CA GLY A 835 -17.61 -11.07 9.55
C GLY A 835 -16.08 -11.10 9.66
N PRO A 836 -15.39 -10.08 9.15
CA PRO A 836 -13.94 -10.04 9.08
C PRO A 836 -13.28 -10.00 10.47
N TYR A 837 -12.04 -10.46 10.50
CA TYR A 837 -11.04 -10.33 11.58
C TYR A 837 -11.28 -11.15 12.86
N ARG A 838 -12.51 -11.42 13.28
CA ARG A 838 -12.79 -12.01 14.60
C ARG A 838 -13.47 -13.37 14.55
N GLY A 839 -14.04 -13.73 13.41
CA GLY A 839 -14.69 -15.01 13.21
C GLY A 839 -13.85 -15.91 12.33
N ASN A 840 -13.77 -17.18 12.61
CA ASN A 840 -13.06 -18.15 11.76
C ASN A 840 -13.90 -18.57 10.53
N GLY A 841 -14.84 -17.72 10.08
CA GLY A 841 -15.57 -17.90 8.84
C GLY A 841 -14.65 -17.81 7.62
N SER A 842 -15.01 -18.54 6.56
CA SER A 842 -14.21 -18.66 5.33
C SER A 842 -12.85 -19.34 5.51
N ARG A 843 -12.65 -20.07 6.62
CA ARG A 843 -11.41 -20.79 6.93
C ARG A 843 -11.10 -21.92 5.94
N ILE A 844 -12.14 -22.62 5.48
CA ILE A 844 -12.00 -23.72 4.52
C ILE A 844 -11.67 -23.18 3.13
N SER A 845 -12.38 -22.15 2.68
CA SER A 845 -12.09 -21.46 1.41
C SER A 845 -10.68 -20.87 1.41
N SER A 846 -10.26 -20.20 2.49
CA SER A 846 -8.92 -19.63 2.63
C SER A 846 -7.82 -20.71 2.55
N ALA A 847 -8.07 -21.88 3.15
CA ALA A 847 -7.09 -22.97 3.21
C ALA A 847 -7.07 -23.86 1.97
N THR A 848 -8.13 -23.89 1.16
CA THR A 848 -8.25 -24.73 -0.04
C THR A 848 -8.18 -23.94 -1.34
N GLY A 849 -8.58 -22.66 -1.32
CA GLY A 849 -8.81 -21.84 -2.52
C GLY A 849 -10.10 -22.20 -3.26
N LEU A 850 -10.95 -23.06 -2.69
CA LEU A 850 -12.25 -23.39 -3.29
C LEU A 850 -13.21 -22.21 -3.11
N PRO A 851 -14.02 -21.87 -4.12
CA PRO A 851 -14.97 -20.78 -4.02
C PRO A 851 -16.07 -21.11 -3.00
N THR A 852 -16.27 -20.21 -2.01
CA THR A 852 -17.44 -20.28 -1.11
C THR A 852 -18.55 -19.35 -1.59
N VAL A 853 -19.78 -19.60 -1.15
CA VAL A 853 -20.94 -18.77 -1.53
C VAL A 853 -20.68 -17.31 -1.19
N LEU A 854 -20.23 -17.03 0.04
CA LEU A 854 -19.80 -15.72 0.48
C LEU A 854 -18.71 -15.87 1.57
N GLY A 855 -17.60 -15.20 1.39
CA GLY A 855 -16.56 -15.04 2.41
C GLY A 855 -16.82 -13.84 3.32
N TRP A 856 -15.76 -13.08 3.65
CA TRP A 856 -15.90 -11.87 4.47
C TRP A 856 -16.66 -10.78 3.71
N ASP A 857 -17.84 -10.44 4.19
CA ASP A 857 -18.76 -9.50 3.56
C ASP A 857 -18.13 -8.11 3.36
N ARG A 858 -17.40 -7.60 4.38
CA ARG A 858 -16.77 -6.28 4.31
C ARG A 858 -15.72 -6.19 3.19
N HIS A 859 -14.90 -7.24 2.97
CA HIS A 859 -13.94 -7.27 1.87
C HIS A 859 -14.63 -7.35 0.51
N GLN A 860 -15.75 -8.06 0.44
CA GLN A 860 -16.54 -8.11 -0.79
C GLN A 860 -17.22 -6.76 -1.10
N ARG A 861 -17.62 -5.97 -0.07
CA ARG A 861 -18.18 -4.61 -0.26
C ARG A 861 -17.16 -3.62 -0.82
N GLN A 862 -15.88 -3.85 -0.61
CA GLN A 862 -14.81 -3.07 -1.25
C GLN A 862 -14.65 -3.38 -2.75
N GLN A 863 -15.28 -4.42 -3.26
CA GLN A 863 -15.10 -4.93 -4.60
C GLN A 863 -16.38 -4.96 -5.43
N ARG A 864 -17.55 -4.99 -4.76
CA ARG A 864 -18.84 -5.26 -5.39
C ARG A 864 -19.94 -4.41 -4.77
N TYR A 865 -21.07 -4.35 -5.47
CA TYR A 865 -22.26 -3.68 -4.96
C TYR A 865 -22.87 -4.42 -3.76
N PRO A 866 -23.29 -3.69 -2.71
CA PRO A 866 -23.79 -4.27 -1.46
C PRO A 866 -24.96 -5.25 -1.60
N ALA A 867 -25.93 -4.95 -2.47
CA ALA A 867 -27.18 -5.73 -2.59
C ALA A 867 -26.96 -7.23 -2.89
N GLY A 868 -25.96 -7.54 -3.72
CA GLY A 868 -25.61 -8.95 -4.00
C GLY A 868 -24.97 -9.66 -2.81
N ILE A 869 -24.25 -8.93 -2.01
CA ILE A 869 -23.55 -9.42 -0.80
C ILE A 869 -24.56 -9.66 0.31
N ASP A 870 -25.47 -8.69 0.57
CA ASP A 870 -26.51 -8.80 1.59
C ASP A 870 -27.42 -9.99 1.35
N ARG A 871 -27.81 -10.21 0.08
CA ARG A 871 -28.59 -11.37 -0.30
C ARG A 871 -27.86 -12.69 -0.01
N ARG A 872 -26.59 -12.82 -0.40
CA ARG A 872 -25.80 -14.03 -0.15
C ARG A 872 -25.58 -14.27 1.34
N MET A 873 -25.34 -13.21 2.11
CA MET A 873 -25.20 -13.30 3.56
C MET A 873 -26.48 -13.85 4.19
N SER A 874 -27.64 -13.34 3.80
CA SER A 874 -28.94 -13.84 4.23
C SER A 874 -29.18 -15.29 3.78
N ASP A 875 -28.87 -15.62 2.52
CA ASP A 875 -29.06 -16.95 1.97
C ASP A 875 -28.19 -18.00 2.69
N VAL A 876 -26.89 -17.69 2.95
CA VAL A 876 -25.98 -18.59 3.69
C VAL A 876 -26.51 -18.83 5.11
N HIS A 877 -26.90 -17.75 5.83
CA HIS A 877 -27.46 -17.88 7.18
C HIS A 877 -28.76 -18.71 7.15
N THR A 878 -29.63 -18.49 6.18
CA THR A 878 -30.89 -19.23 6.04
C THR A 878 -30.64 -20.72 5.79
N VAL A 879 -29.70 -21.11 4.94
CA VAL A 879 -29.38 -22.52 4.67
C VAL A 879 -28.98 -23.25 5.96
N TYR A 880 -28.24 -22.61 6.86
CA TYR A 880 -27.82 -23.24 8.13
C TYR A 880 -28.97 -23.33 9.17
N ASN A 881 -30.00 -22.49 9.06
CA ASN A 881 -31.04 -22.37 10.07
C ASN A 881 -32.41 -22.90 9.62
N ASP A 882 -32.69 -23.00 8.30
CA ASP A 882 -33.94 -23.49 7.75
C ASP A 882 -34.10 -25.00 8.03
N THR A 883 -35.30 -25.40 8.41
CA THR A 883 -35.69 -26.80 8.61
C THR A 883 -36.38 -27.44 7.41
N SER A 884 -36.71 -26.61 6.38
CA SER A 884 -37.32 -27.07 5.13
C SER A 884 -36.30 -27.73 4.21
N LEU A 885 -36.37 -29.04 4.05
CA LEU A 885 -35.47 -29.82 3.19
C LEU A 885 -35.49 -29.34 1.72
N PRO A 886 -36.68 -29.08 1.10
CA PRO A 886 -36.74 -28.55 -0.27
C PRO A 886 -36.07 -27.17 -0.42
N SER A 887 -36.28 -26.27 0.54
CA SER A 887 -35.67 -24.92 0.55
C SER A 887 -34.14 -24.98 0.63
N LYS A 888 -33.58 -25.82 1.53
CA LYS A 888 -32.14 -26.07 1.62
C LYS A 888 -31.57 -26.53 0.27
N LEU A 889 -32.18 -27.55 -0.36
CA LEU A 889 -31.72 -28.08 -1.64
C LEU A 889 -31.81 -27.04 -2.76
N GLU A 890 -32.85 -26.20 -2.77
CA GLU A 890 -32.98 -25.12 -3.75
C GLU A 890 -31.84 -24.10 -3.63
N MET A 891 -31.51 -23.68 -2.39
CA MET A 891 -30.40 -22.73 -2.17
C MET A 891 -29.05 -23.35 -2.54
N LEU A 892 -28.79 -24.62 -2.21
CA LEU A 892 -27.57 -25.31 -2.62
C LEU A 892 -27.44 -25.38 -4.14
N ARG A 893 -28.55 -25.61 -4.86
CA ARG A 893 -28.59 -25.56 -6.33
C ARG A 893 -28.33 -24.17 -6.89
N ARG A 894 -28.95 -23.14 -6.31
CA ARG A 894 -28.81 -21.73 -6.74
C ARG A 894 -27.36 -21.30 -6.86
N TYR A 895 -26.51 -21.75 -5.94
CA TYR A 895 -25.10 -21.42 -5.88
C TYR A 895 -24.18 -22.52 -6.41
N ASP A 896 -24.72 -23.60 -7.02
CA ASP A 896 -23.97 -24.78 -7.49
C ASP A 896 -23.06 -25.36 -6.39
N VAL A 897 -23.56 -25.40 -5.14
CA VAL A 897 -22.80 -25.92 -4.00
C VAL A 897 -22.59 -27.42 -4.17
N ARG A 898 -21.32 -27.84 -4.06
CA ARG A 898 -20.96 -29.26 -4.04
C ARG A 898 -20.68 -29.81 -2.66
N TYR A 899 -20.05 -29.02 -1.79
CA TYR A 899 -19.73 -29.45 -0.44
C TYR A 899 -20.28 -28.48 0.58
N VAL A 900 -20.91 -29.01 1.63
CA VAL A 900 -21.38 -28.25 2.80
C VAL A 900 -20.54 -28.64 4.01
N ILE A 901 -19.99 -27.65 4.69
CA ILE A 901 -19.14 -27.82 5.88
C ILE A 901 -19.97 -27.57 7.13
N VAL A 902 -19.88 -28.45 8.09
CA VAL A 902 -20.48 -28.30 9.43
C VAL A 902 -19.43 -28.70 10.46
N GLY A 903 -18.74 -27.72 11.02
CA GLY A 903 -17.80 -27.87 12.12
C GLY A 903 -18.25 -27.17 13.39
N ASP A 904 -17.38 -27.02 14.35
CA ASP A 904 -17.67 -26.29 15.59
C ASP A 904 -17.92 -24.80 15.36
N VAL A 905 -17.34 -24.19 14.33
CA VAL A 905 -17.62 -22.80 13.97
C VAL A 905 -19.09 -22.63 13.58
N GLU A 906 -19.64 -23.52 12.73
CA GLU A 906 -21.06 -23.49 12.35
C GLU A 906 -21.96 -23.79 13.53
N ARG A 907 -21.57 -24.68 14.47
CA ARG A 907 -22.38 -25.11 15.62
C ARG A 907 -22.43 -24.10 16.75
N TYR A 908 -21.30 -23.46 17.05
CA TYR A 908 -21.12 -22.75 18.33
C TYR A 908 -20.69 -21.29 18.16
N TRP A 909 -20.28 -20.84 16.95
CA TRP A 909 -19.88 -19.44 16.79
C TRP A 909 -21.02 -18.49 17.18
N ASN A 910 -20.72 -17.52 18.03
CA ASN A 910 -21.59 -16.40 18.38
C ASN A 910 -20.76 -15.14 18.66
N SER A 911 -21.41 -14.01 18.82
CA SER A 911 -20.75 -12.75 19.18
C SER A 911 -21.43 -12.12 20.39
N ALA A 912 -20.77 -11.14 21.01
CA ALA A 912 -21.36 -10.40 22.13
C ALA A 912 -22.67 -9.72 21.75
N ASP A 913 -22.81 -9.28 20.49
CA ASP A 913 -24.01 -8.61 19.98
C ASP A 913 -25.11 -9.60 19.57
N ASN A 914 -24.75 -10.85 19.28
CA ASN A 914 -25.69 -11.94 18.98
C ASN A 914 -25.21 -13.23 19.66
N PRO A 915 -25.73 -13.54 20.85
CA PRO A 915 -25.32 -14.72 21.61
C PRO A 915 -25.90 -16.05 21.09
N ALA A 916 -26.80 -16.03 20.10
CA ALA A 916 -27.29 -17.24 19.46
C ALA A 916 -26.20 -17.89 18.61
N PRO A 917 -26.09 -19.24 18.58
CA PRO A 917 -25.20 -19.94 17.67
C PRO A 917 -25.47 -19.59 16.22
N TYR A 918 -24.43 -19.65 15.38
CA TYR A 918 -24.55 -19.35 13.94
C TYR A 918 -25.60 -20.24 13.25
N ALA A 919 -25.56 -21.54 13.52
CA ALA A 919 -26.56 -22.50 13.05
C ALA A 919 -27.42 -23.01 14.23
N SER A 920 -28.74 -23.11 14.01
CA SER A 920 -29.63 -23.73 14.94
C SER A 920 -29.48 -25.26 14.93
N ALA A 921 -29.68 -25.91 16.05
CA ALA A 921 -29.63 -27.38 16.12
C ALA A 921 -30.62 -28.04 15.15
N ALA A 922 -31.85 -27.53 15.04
CA ALA A 922 -32.84 -28.02 14.07
C ALA A 922 -32.43 -27.81 12.62
N GLY A 923 -31.76 -26.70 12.31
CA GLY A 923 -31.19 -26.44 10.98
C GLY A 923 -30.06 -27.40 10.62
N LEU A 924 -29.22 -27.79 11.59
CA LEU A 924 -28.17 -28.79 11.40
C LEU A 924 -28.75 -30.21 11.28
N ASP A 925 -29.79 -30.55 12.03
CA ASP A 925 -30.47 -31.85 11.93
C ASP A 925 -31.15 -32.03 10.57
N ALA A 926 -31.59 -30.94 9.95
CA ALA A 926 -32.15 -30.97 8.60
C ALA A 926 -31.07 -31.36 7.54
N PHE A 927 -29.77 -31.07 7.72
CA PHE A 927 -28.72 -31.63 6.85
C PHE A 927 -28.57 -33.15 7.03
N ASN A 928 -28.68 -33.64 8.29
CA ASN A 928 -28.65 -35.09 8.54
C ASN A 928 -29.84 -35.81 7.90
N ALA A 929 -31.03 -35.20 7.93
CA ALA A 929 -32.25 -35.73 7.29
C ALA A 929 -32.15 -35.77 5.74
N LEU A 930 -31.31 -34.97 5.15
CA LEU A 930 -31.00 -34.98 3.69
C LEU A 930 -30.04 -36.09 3.28
N VAL A 931 -29.35 -36.75 4.21
CA VAL A 931 -28.44 -37.85 3.87
C VAL A 931 -29.23 -39.02 3.26
N GLY A 932 -28.82 -39.43 2.06
CA GLY A 932 -29.55 -40.39 1.20
C GLY A 932 -30.61 -39.75 0.30
N ASN A 933 -31.04 -38.50 0.60
CA ASN A 933 -32.08 -37.76 -0.17
C ASN A 933 -31.55 -36.43 -0.75
N GLY A 934 -30.36 -36.42 -1.26
CA GLY A 934 -29.77 -35.21 -1.84
C GLY A 934 -28.37 -34.89 -1.31
N LEU A 935 -28.01 -35.39 -0.16
CA LEU A 935 -26.68 -35.31 0.43
C LEU A 935 -26.09 -36.70 0.71
N THR A 936 -24.77 -36.79 0.67
CA THR A 936 -23.98 -37.91 1.23
C THR A 936 -22.92 -37.37 2.18
N VAL A 937 -22.54 -38.12 3.20
CA VAL A 937 -21.40 -37.76 4.06
C VAL A 937 -20.13 -38.15 3.32
N ALA A 938 -19.38 -37.16 2.86
CA ALA A 938 -18.13 -37.37 2.11
C ALA A 938 -16.92 -37.51 3.05
N PHE A 939 -16.94 -36.82 4.19
CA PHE A 939 -15.89 -36.87 5.20
C PHE A 939 -16.43 -36.55 6.59
N GLU A 940 -15.86 -37.17 7.62
CA GLU A 940 -16.18 -36.89 9.02
C GLU A 940 -14.95 -37.08 9.91
N SER A 941 -14.68 -36.14 10.78
CA SER A 941 -13.62 -36.20 11.78
C SER A 941 -13.96 -35.32 12.99
N GLY A 942 -14.01 -35.91 14.18
CA GLY A 942 -14.44 -35.20 15.38
C GLY A 942 -15.84 -34.61 15.21
N HIS A 943 -15.98 -33.32 15.45
CA HIS A 943 -17.24 -32.61 15.26
C HIS A 943 -17.42 -32.05 13.84
N THR A 944 -16.40 -32.17 12.97
CA THR A 944 -16.46 -31.62 11.60
C THR A 944 -16.92 -32.67 10.60
N ARG A 945 -17.96 -32.32 9.85
CA ARG A 945 -18.56 -33.13 8.79
C ARG A 945 -18.60 -32.36 7.46
N VAL A 946 -18.23 -33.05 6.37
CA VAL A 946 -18.36 -32.53 5.01
C VAL A 946 -19.44 -33.34 4.29
N TYR A 947 -20.54 -32.68 3.91
CA TYR A 947 -21.57 -33.29 3.09
C TYR A 947 -21.30 -32.99 1.62
N GLU A 948 -21.45 -33.98 0.73
CA GLU A 948 -21.44 -33.80 -0.71
C GLU A 948 -22.88 -33.76 -1.24
N VAL A 949 -23.21 -32.74 -2.01
CA VAL A 949 -24.50 -32.61 -2.71
C VAL A 949 -24.50 -33.54 -3.92
N THR A 950 -25.44 -34.46 -3.96
CA THR A 950 -25.50 -35.48 -5.02
C THR A 950 -25.80 -34.88 -6.39
N PRO A 951 -25.34 -35.50 -7.51
CA PRO A 951 -25.60 -35.00 -8.86
C PRO A 951 -27.09 -34.82 -9.16
N PHE A 952 -27.93 -35.76 -8.70
CA PHE A 952 -29.38 -35.71 -8.87
C PHE A 952 -30.00 -34.47 -8.17
N ALA A 953 -29.53 -34.13 -7.01
CA ALA A 953 -29.96 -32.93 -6.28
C ALA A 953 -29.52 -31.63 -6.98
N ARG A 954 -28.47 -31.65 -7.83
CA ARG A 954 -27.96 -30.49 -8.58
C ARG A 954 -28.68 -30.27 -9.91
N LEU A 955 -29.15 -31.34 -10.60
CA LEU A 955 -29.62 -31.30 -11.99
C LEU A 955 -31.11 -30.96 -12.14
N ALA A 956 -31.94 -30.93 -11.11
CA ALA A 956 -33.32 -30.55 -11.24
C ALA A 956 -33.48 -29.02 -11.37
N PRO A 957 -34.04 -28.47 -12.49
CA PRO A 957 -34.22 -27.03 -12.63
C PRO A 957 -35.16 -26.49 -11.55
N ALA A 958 -34.79 -25.43 -10.88
CA ALA A 958 -35.71 -24.68 -10.06
C ALA A 958 -36.84 -24.13 -10.92
N PRO A 959 -38.11 -24.31 -10.56
CA PRO A 959 -39.21 -23.69 -11.32
C PRO A 959 -39.10 -22.17 -11.12
N GLY A 960 -38.70 -21.45 -12.16
CA GLY A 960 -38.65 -20.00 -12.19
C GLY A 960 -37.28 -19.34 -12.25
N ALA A 961 -36.21 -20.07 -12.56
CA ALA A 961 -34.91 -19.45 -12.85
C ALA A 961 -34.96 -18.68 -14.17
N VAL A 962 -35.34 -17.42 -14.10
CA VAL A 962 -35.11 -16.46 -15.18
C VAL A 962 -33.62 -16.22 -15.21
N HIS A 963 -32.95 -16.69 -16.28
CA HIS A 963 -31.60 -16.28 -16.62
C HIS A 963 -31.61 -14.75 -16.80
N ILE A 964 -31.19 -14.01 -15.79
CA ILE A 964 -30.83 -12.61 -15.96
C ILE A 964 -29.42 -12.65 -16.58
N ARG A 965 -29.41 -12.51 -17.92
CA ARG A 965 -28.21 -12.25 -18.72
C ARG A 965 -27.65 -10.89 -18.43
#